data_8e7ad9761edf87bf3e068105cc516354
#
_entry.id   8e7ad9761edf87bf3e068105cc516354
#
_cell.length_a   1.000
_cell.length_b   1.000
_cell.length_c   1.000
_cell.angle_alpha   90.00
_cell.angle_beta   90.00
_cell.angle_gamma   90.00
#
_symmetry.space_group_name_H-M   'P 1'
#
loop_
_entity.id
_entity.type
_entity.pdbx_description
1 polymer ?
#
loop_
_entity_poly.entity_id
_entity_poly.type
_entity_poly.pdbx_seq_one_letter_code
_entity_poly.pdbx_strand_id
1 'polypeptide(L)'
;MGKKLIYEKVWPHDLIDVLAARILDDSEKTYYDFSDKVVVLPSLNTVAECSRRLVELAGSGLILPSFTTFDSWACQVAKPFEVETKRYLTLLIYHELEKHQWLERGNNWNLAADMAQLIGELNSYQPDVELDLESVNDRFNEAYQTRAQKLVGFEAKLLFDTWHAFTGVRNGRTSEQNVYRHRLSSLLKLEKRSLYVVVYPDLSPLERAFIESYSSQHCVTVLEADVSSIHDDTRADFCRSVYQNETQDGAFLNSEPTSGDPNVWKDTISYFPAVNLDQEVRAIQVQIQDWIRLGINTIAIIPFDRKVARRLRAVLQQSGILVQDEFGWKMSTTSVAAMLVDWLELLTSDIEITKLIAFLKRPILLKTSGVEELRLNLEKAFKKNRHWAIKSGFYEVAQTCCSDRSLELAHMLREAKSRFDRAKSRRHRDWIDGVLMSLEFMDLKLKLEYDDAGLQILQLLDTLRGEVELLQREVSFAAWLDWFKTQLEDNTFKDTKINSPICFTHLSAARLRCFDGIIFAGADDGNFPLAETRTPHFGDGVRAQLELRTTDDFIHADKVDLIGALLSSSNILVTWQSQKDNENNLISPWFESFRLYYTQRWGEGLIDSDLQSRVNLFDRQQRGLQAMYQPSSEPQVSLAASEIPRKISVSGYQSLLDCPYQFFIRYVLRTREPEILDFEPSNRELGNVLHVTLEKFHARHPSCVGVDVGILHREIIDITRETLETHIGIRGVTHGWITRFYDLLRQYLDWQIQWEKEGWDIIDTEKDCERTFLTEGGLSVDFFGRVDRIDEKLAVTGPETMVIDYKTQGKSRLKKMISTYDENTQLLSYLALQTENKVKAMYLSLDKDSPDMVTLEVDDVSGMVETHMSRLRDLFGKLESGEVLPANGVPSSCKYCDVKGSCRKDYSWLPK
;
A
#
# COMPACT_ATOMS: atom_id res chain seq x y z
N MET A 1 5.40 61.69 -18.02
CA MET A 1 4.82 60.94 -16.89
C MET A 1 5.83 59.91 -16.47
N GLY A 2 6.35 59.93 -15.29
CA GLY A 2 7.38 59.02 -14.82
C GLY A 2 6.86 57.62 -14.67
N LYS A 3 7.57 56.68 -15.25
CA LYS A 3 7.39 55.26 -15.13
C LYS A 3 7.51 54.89 -13.65
N LYS A 4 6.50 54.30 -13.06
CA LYS A 4 6.44 54.12 -11.62
C LYS A 4 6.27 52.66 -11.29
N LEU A 5 7.29 52.06 -10.70
CA LEU A 5 7.16 50.82 -9.95
C LEU A 5 6.58 51.20 -8.58
N ILE A 6 5.39 50.71 -8.29
CA ILE A 6 4.77 50.82 -6.96
C ILE A 6 4.98 49.45 -6.31
N TYR A 7 5.62 49.44 -5.15
CA TYR A 7 5.83 48.26 -4.35
C TYR A 7 5.14 48.44 -3.00
N GLU A 8 4.18 47.56 -2.67
CA GLU A 8 3.38 47.68 -1.46
C GLU A 8 3.34 46.37 -0.73
N LYS A 9 3.64 46.39 0.56
CA LYS A 9 3.52 45.23 1.45
C LYS A 9 2.13 45.21 2.06
N VAL A 10 1.44 44.11 1.96
CA VAL A 10 0.03 43.97 2.31
C VAL A 10 -0.17 42.65 3.06
N TRP A 11 -1.04 42.66 4.07
CA TRP A 11 -1.40 41.43 4.76
C TRP A 11 -2.09 40.43 3.81
N PRO A 12 -1.85 39.12 3.96
CA PRO A 12 -2.39 38.09 3.05
C PRO A 12 -3.89 38.17 2.84
N HIS A 13 -4.67 38.43 3.88
CA HIS A 13 -6.14 38.50 3.82
C HIS A 13 -6.68 39.78 3.16
N ASP A 14 -5.90 40.86 3.12
CA ASP A 14 -6.27 42.13 2.48
C ASP A 14 -5.83 42.24 1.03
N LEU A 15 -4.97 41.34 0.57
CA LEU A 15 -4.36 41.45 -0.77
C LEU A 15 -5.36 41.63 -1.89
N ILE A 16 -6.49 40.92 -1.84
CA ILE A 16 -7.54 41.00 -2.87
C ILE A 16 -8.26 42.34 -2.79
N ASP A 17 -8.52 42.83 -1.60
CA ASP A 17 -9.19 44.11 -1.38
C ASP A 17 -8.34 45.29 -1.82
N VAL A 18 -7.07 45.27 -1.45
CA VAL A 18 -6.11 46.28 -1.89
C VAL A 18 -5.87 46.23 -3.40
N LEU A 19 -5.77 44.99 -3.96
CA LEU A 19 -5.65 44.83 -5.42
C LEU A 19 -6.86 45.46 -6.15
N ALA A 20 -8.06 45.12 -5.71
CA ALA A 20 -9.29 45.62 -6.33
C ALA A 20 -9.40 47.13 -6.20
N ALA A 21 -9.11 47.71 -5.02
CA ALA A 21 -9.08 49.16 -4.81
C ALA A 21 -8.06 49.86 -5.74
N ARG A 22 -6.83 49.32 -5.84
CA ARG A 22 -5.80 49.87 -6.73
C ARG A 22 -6.17 49.83 -8.21
N ILE A 23 -6.82 48.75 -8.66
CA ILE A 23 -7.32 48.64 -10.05
C ILE A 23 -8.41 49.69 -10.32
N LEU A 24 -9.28 49.93 -9.36
CA LEU A 24 -10.36 50.92 -9.46
C LEU A 24 -9.85 52.34 -9.41
N ASP A 25 -8.91 52.66 -8.51
CA ASP A 25 -8.31 53.97 -8.38
C ASP A 25 -7.54 54.46 -9.63
N ASP A 26 -6.94 53.50 -10.36
CA ASP A 26 -6.25 53.77 -11.63
C ASP A 26 -7.20 54.00 -12.81
N SER A 27 -8.50 54.04 -12.57
CA SER A 27 -9.49 54.29 -13.63
C SER A 27 -9.76 55.80 -13.76
N GLU A 28 -9.23 56.44 -14.79
CA GLU A 28 -9.54 57.81 -15.17
C GLU A 28 -10.89 57.93 -15.93
N LYS A 29 -11.64 56.82 -16.11
CA LYS A 29 -12.79 56.78 -17.00
C LYS A 29 -14.13 56.54 -16.28
N THR A 30 -15.19 57.13 -16.80
CA THR A 30 -16.55 57.02 -16.36
C THR A 30 -17.12 55.57 -16.53
N TYR A 31 -16.41 54.70 -17.23
CA TYR A 31 -16.74 53.31 -17.48
C TYR A 31 -15.62 52.41 -16.97
N TYR A 32 -15.94 51.40 -16.18
CA TYR A 32 -15.00 50.44 -15.62
C TYR A 32 -14.56 49.41 -16.67
N ASP A 33 -13.72 49.83 -17.62
CA ASP A 33 -13.10 48.95 -18.60
C ASP A 33 -11.63 48.73 -18.23
N PHE A 34 -11.27 47.53 -17.76
CA PHE A 34 -9.91 47.16 -17.34
C PHE A 34 -9.23 46.21 -18.33
N SER A 35 -9.70 46.10 -19.56
CA SER A 35 -9.12 45.23 -20.59
C SER A 35 -7.66 45.63 -20.94
N ASP A 36 -7.28 46.85 -20.61
CA ASP A 36 -5.91 47.41 -20.73
C ASP A 36 -4.97 47.02 -19.55
N LYS A 37 -5.41 46.22 -18.63
CA LYS A 37 -4.65 45.78 -17.47
C LYS A 37 -4.44 44.25 -17.46
N VAL A 38 -3.26 43.84 -16.99
CA VAL A 38 -2.92 42.44 -16.74
C VAL A 38 -2.71 42.25 -15.25
N VAL A 39 -3.34 41.27 -14.68
CA VAL A 39 -3.21 40.89 -13.26
C VAL A 39 -2.59 39.50 -13.18
N VAL A 40 -1.38 39.45 -12.66
CA VAL A 40 -0.65 38.20 -12.41
C VAL A 40 -0.93 37.74 -10.96
N LEU A 41 -1.52 36.60 -10.83
CA LEU A 41 -1.89 35.97 -9.56
C LEU A 41 -1.01 34.75 -9.28
N PRO A 42 -0.82 34.35 -8.00
CA PRO A 42 -0.09 33.14 -7.65
C PRO A 42 -0.78 31.86 -8.14
N SER A 43 -2.11 31.90 -8.30
CA SER A 43 -2.92 30.79 -8.77
C SER A 43 -4.14 31.26 -9.52
N LEU A 44 -4.57 30.53 -10.58
CA LEU A 44 -5.83 30.81 -11.29
C LEU A 44 -7.07 30.49 -10.44
N ASN A 45 -6.94 29.72 -9.36
CA ASN A 45 -8.05 29.42 -8.44
C ASN A 45 -8.57 30.67 -7.72
N THR A 46 -7.79 31.76 -7.67
CA THR A 46 -8.13 33.02 -7.02
C THR A 46 -8.88 34.00 -7.94
N VAL A 47 -8.96 33.71 -9.25
CA VAL A 47 -9.60 34.58 -10.24
C VAL A 47 -11.07 34.87 -9.90
N ALA A 48 -11.81 33.86 -9.47
CA ALA A 48 -13.23 34.01 -9.11
C ALA A 48 -13.41 35.00 -7.95
N GLU A 49 -12.56 34.92 -6.93
CA GLU A 49 -12.60 35.80 -5.76
C GLU A 49 -12.21 37.23 -6.11
N CYS A 50 -11.11 37.41 -6.87
CA CYS A 50 -10.73 38.73 -7.37
C CYS A 50 -11.81 39.37 -8.24
N SER A 51 -12.43 38.59 -9.12
CA SER A 51 -13.52 39.07 -10.00
C SER A 51 -14.76 39.46 -9.19
N ARG A 52 -15.14 38.66 -8.21
CA ARG A 52 -16.27 38.92 -7.30
C ARG A 52 -16.02 40.26 -6.56
N ARG A 53 -14.85 40.44 -6.00
CA ARG A 53 -14.52 41.62 -5.20
C ARG A 53 -14.45 42.88 -6.03
N LEU A 54 -13.92 42.82 -7.25
CA LEU A 54 -13.93 43.94 -8.19
C LEU A 54 -15.38 44.36 -8.52
N VAL A 55 -16.27 43.40 -8.79
CA VAL A 55 -17.67 43.70 -9.09
C VAL A 55 -18.42 44.31 -7.88
N GLU A 56 -18.16 43.79 -6.68
CA GLU A 56 -18.74 44.33 -5.44
C GLU A 56 -18.32 45.78 -5.18
N LEU A 57 -17.05 46.10 -5.31
CA LEU A 57 -16.54 47.44 -5.07
C LEU A 57 -16.91 48.43 -6.19
N ALA A 58 -17.00 47.97 -7.43
CA ALA A 58 -17.42 48.78 -8.54
C ALA A 58 -18.93 49.15 -8.51
N GLY A 59 -19.77 48.30 -7.88
CA GLY A 59 -21.21 48.55 -7.76
C GLY A 59 -21.99 48.54 -9.09
N SER A 60 -21.34 48.26 -10.19
CA SER A 60 -21.90 48.29 -11.55
C SER A 60 -21.21 47.27 -12.46
N GLY A 61 -21.74 47.02 -13.68
CA GLY A 61 -21.09 46.18 -14.66
C GLY A 61 -19.72 46.72 -15.09
N LEU A 62 -18.70 45.85 -15.16
CA LEU A 62 -17.35 46.19 -15.56
C LEU A 62 -16.80 45.20 -16.55
N ILE A 63 -15.79 45.61 -17.34
CA ILE A 63 -14.96 44.67 -18.14
C ILE A 63 -13.75 44.33 -17.29
N LEU A 64 -13.62 43.01 -16.97
CA LEU A 64 -12.55 42.53 -16.10
C LEU A 64 -11.15 42.69 -16.74
N PRO A 65 -10.09 42.84 -15.93
CA PRO A 65 -8.73 42.75 -16.41
C PRO A 65 -8.39 41.31 -16.86
N SER A 66 -7.29 41.19 -17.58
CA SER A 66 -6.77 39.88 -17.97
C SER A 66 -6.08 39.22 -16.78
N PHE A 67 -6.71 38.25 -16.12
CA PHE A 67 -6.11 37.45 -15.05
C PHE A 67 -5.25 36.33 -15.61
N THR A 68 -4.07 36.12 -15.05
CA THR A 68 -3.12 35.08 -15.46
C THR A 68 -2.17 34.74 -14.32
N THR A 69 -1.37 33.67 -14.51
CA THR A 69 -0.15 33.43 -13.74
C THR A 69 1.05 33.67 -14.63
N PHE A 70 2.26 33.85 -14.09
CA PHE A 70 3.46 34.02 -14.91
C PHE A 70 3.64 32.87 -15.92
N ASP A 71 3.46 31.61 -15.48
CA ASP A 71 3.57 30.44 -16.35
C ASP A 71 2.52 30.46 -17.47
N SER A 72 1.25 30.68 -17.13
CA SER A 72 0.15 30.72 -18.10
C SER A 72 0.33 31.86 -19.10
N TRP A 73 0.81 33.00 -18.62
CA TRP A 73 1.08 34.16 -19.48
C TRP A 73 2.25 33.92 -20.42
N ALA A 74 3.35 33.37 -19.91
CA ALA A 74 4.49 32.98 -20.73
C ALA A 74 4.11 31.94 -21.78
N CYS A 75 3.21 31.01 -21.48
CA CYS A 75 2.73 30.01 -22.43
C CYS A 75 1.93 30.57 -23.60
N GLN A 76 1.43 31.79 -23.55
CA GLN A 76 0.76 32.46 -24.68
C GLN A 76 1.74 32.84 -25.79
N VAL A 77 3.03 32.93 -25.48
CA VAL A 77 4.08 33.20 -26.44
C VAL A 77 4.60 31.91 -27.05
N ALA A 78 4.81 31.88 -28.36
CA ALA A 78 5.35 30.74 -29.07
C ALA A 78 6.70 30.31 -28.48
N LYS A 79 6.89 29.02 -28.28
CA LYS A 79 8.16 28.48 -27.81
C LYS A 79 9.23 28.55 -28.92
N PRO A 80 10.41 29.12 -28.64
CA PRO A 80 11.49 29.23 -29.62
C PRO A 80 12.22 27.90 -29.83
N PHE A 81 12.11 26.99 -28.82
CA PHE A 81 12.79 25.70 -28.79
C PHE A 81 11.82 24.62 -28.32
N GLU A 82 12.10 23.36 -28.66
CA GLU A 82 11.45 22.23 -28.05
C GLU A 82 11.88 22.10 -26.58
N VAL A 83 10.97 21.66 -25.72
CA VAL A 83 11.20 21.58 -24.27
C VAL A 83 11.80 20.24 -23.91
N GLU A 84 12.91 20.27 -23.19
CA GLU A 84 13.39 19.11 -22.43
C GLU A 84 12.66 19.10 -21.06
N THR A 85 11.66 18.20 -20.91
CA THR A 85 10.93 18.07 -19.66
C THR A 85 11.83 17.52 -18.55
N LYS A 86 11.48 17.77 -17.29
CA LYS A 86 12.19 17.18 -16.14
C LYS A 86 12.30 15.65 -16.28
N ARG A 87 11.26 14.97 -16.78
CA ARG A 87 11.25 13.53 -17.00
C ARG A 87 12.27 13.08 -18.04
N TYR A 88 12.32 13.79 -19.17
CA TYR A 88 13.30 13.51 -20.22
C TYR A 88 14.74 13.74 -19.71
N LEU A 89 14.97 14.81 -18.97
CA LEU A 89 16.26 15.11 -18.34
C LEU A 89 16.66 14.00 -17.35
N THR A 90 15.73 13.55 -16.48
CA THR A 90 15.97 12.43 -15.56
C THR A 90 16.40 11.18 -16.31
N LEU A 91 15.74 10.85 -17.44
CA LEU A 91 16.13 9.72 -18.28
C LEU A 91 17.52 9.85 -18.85
N LEU A 92 17.89 11.03 -19.34
CA LEU A 92 19.23 11.29 -19.89
C LEU A 92 20.29 11.11 -18.80
N ILE A 93 20.09 11.71 -17.63
CA ILE A 93 21.01 11.60 -16.49
C ILE A 93 21.12 10.14 -16.05
N TYR A 94 20.00 9.43 -15.89
CA TYR A 94 19.99 8.01 -15.55
C TYR A 94 20.85 7.19 -16.52
N HIS A 95 20.72 7.43 -17.82
CA HIS A 95 21.49 6.72 -18.82
C HIS A 95 22.99 7.03 -18.79
N GLU A 96 23.39 8.24 -18.44
CA GLU A 96 24.81 8.57 -18.26
C GLU A 96 25.37 7.97 -16.97
N LEU A 97 24.58 7.95 -15.86
CA LEU A 97 24.96 7.26 -14.63
C LEU A 97 25.20 5.75 -14.86
N GLU A 98 24.32 5.09 -15.62
CA GLU A 98 24.43 3.70 -15.99
C GLU A 98 25.69 3.40 -16.87
N LYS A 99 25.97 4.30 -17.81
CA LYS A 99 27.12 4.15 -18.73
C LYS A 99 28.46 4.23 -18.00
N HIS A 100 28.56 5.08 -17.00
CA HIS A 100 29.80 5.33 -16.29
C HIS A 100 29.98 4.49 -15.03
N GLN A 101 28.96 3.71 -14.61
CA GLN A 101 28.95 2.82 -13.44
C GLN A 101 29.49 3.52 -12.16
N TRP A 102 29.14 4.78 -11.96
CA TRP A 102 29.64 5.60 -10.84
C TRP A 102 29.18 5.10 -9.47
N LEU A 103 28.10 4.31 -9.43
CA LEU A 103 27.58 3.68 -8.23
C LEU A 103 27.55 2.15 -8.43
N GLU A 104 28.36 1.44 -7.69
CA GLU A 104 28.40 -0.04 -7.73
C GLU A 104 27.13 -0.71 -7.19
N ARG A 105 26.42 -0.05 -6.26
CA ARG A 105 25.14 -0.49 -5.66
C ARG A 105 24.34 0.74 -5.22
N GLY A 106 23.46 1.25 -6.05
CA GLY A 106 22.61 2.38 -5.67
C GLY A 106 21.36 2.47 -6.55
N ASN A 107 20.34 3.21 -6.07
CA ASN A 107 19.16 3.52 -6.86
C ASN A 107 19.48 4.69 -7.81
N ASN A 108 20.01 4.37 -9.00
CA ASN A 108 20.38 5.37 -10.02
C ASN A 108 19.19 6.24 -10.44
N TRP A 109 17.95 5.76 -10.31
CA TRP A 109 16.74 6.53 -10.63
C TRP A 109 16.52 7.69 -9.67
N ASN A 110 16.63 7.44 -8.36
CA ASN A 110 16.45 8.49 -7.36
C ASN A 110 17.53 9.56 -7.50
N LEU A 111 18.79 9.14 -7.68
CA LEU A 111 19.88 10.07 -7.91
C LEU A 111 19.67 10.91 -9.18
N ALA A 112 19.25 10.28 -10.29
CA ALA A 112 18.96 11.01 -11.53
C ALA A 112 17.80 12.02 -11.36
N ALA A 113 16.76 11.64 -10.60
CA ALA A 113 15.63 12.51 -10.30
C ALA A 113 16.04 13.71 -9.43
N ASP A 114 16.85 13.46 -8.40
CA ASP A 114 17.38 14.50 -7.50
C ASP A 114 18.29 15.47 -8.28
N MET A 115 19.17 14.95 -9.12
CA MET A 115 20.03 15.77 -9.99
C MET A 115 19.22 16.60 -10.99
N ALA A 116 18.20 16.02 -11.62
CA ALA A 116 17.33 16.74 -12.55
C ALA A 116 16.55 17.87 -11.84
N GLN A 117 16.10 17.64 -10.61
CA GLN A 117 15.46 18.66 -9.79
C GLN A 117 16.42 19.79 -9.48
N LEU A 118 17.60 19.46 -9.01
CA LEU A 118 18.62 20.45 -8.67
C LEU A 118 19.05 21.30 -9.87
N ILE A 119 19.23 20.67 -11.05
CA ILE A 119 19.50 21.40 -12.31
C ILE A 119 18.36 22.35 -12.64
N GLY A 120 17.10 21.93 -12.42
CA GLY A 120 15.93 22.80 -12.58
C GLY A 120 15.97 24.01 -11.64
N GLU A 121 16.30 23.79 -10.36
CA GLU A 121 16.44 24.85 -9.37
C GLU A 121 17.56 25.83 -9.77
N LEU A 122 18.75 25.36 -10.08
CA LEU A 122 19.87 26.18 -10.52
C LEU A 122 19.52 27.03 -11.76
N ASN A 123 18.87 26.46 -12.74
CA ASN A 123 18.44 27.16 -13.96
C ASN A 123 17.37 28.24 -13.67
N SER A 124 16.57 28.07 -12.60
CA SER A 124 15.55 29.06 -12.20
C SER A 124 16.12 30.24 -11.42
N TYR A 125 17.19 30.03 -10.65
CA TYR A 125 17.76 31.01 -9.72
C TYR A 125 18.97 31.75 -10.27
N GLN A 126 19.53 31.40 -11.43
CA GLN A 126 20.64 32.12 -12.05
C GLN A 126 20.20 32.85 -13.32
N PRO A 127 19.76 34.11 -13.23
CA PRO A 127 19.16 34.83 -14.35
C PRO A 127 20.15 35.24 -15.46
N ASP A 128 21.43 35.39 -15.18
CA ASP A 128 22.42 35.94 -16.11
C ASP A 128 23.47 34.95 -16.56
N VAL A 129 23.01 33.88 -17.18
CA VAL A 129 23.95 32.88 -17.68
C VAL A 129 24.13 33.00 -19.20
N GLU A 130 24.71 34.07 -19.70
CA GLU A 130 25.96 33.94 -20.48
C GLU A 130 27.04 33.61 -19.44
N LEU A 131 26.94 32.50 -18.80
CA LEU A 131 27.83 32.09 -17.71
C LEU A 131 29.24 31.97 -18.26
N ASP A 132 30.06 32.82 -17.81
CA ASP A 132 31.47 32.54 -17.68
C ASP A 132 31.58 31.32 -16.73
N LEU A 133 31.88 30.16 -17.32
CA LEU A 133 32.01 28.87 -16.64
C LEU A 133 32.99 28.94 -15.46
N GLU A 134 34.01 29.84 -15.51
CA GLU A 134 34.96 30.10 -14.44
C GLU A 134 34.26 30.69 -13.22
N SER A 135 33.36 31.66 -13.40
CA SER A 135 32.69 32.33 -12.26
C SER A 135 31.71 31.43 -11.52
N VAL A 136 31.05 30.51 -12.22
CA VAL A 136 30.14 29.54 -11.55
C VAL A 136 30.94 28.45 -10.86
N ASN A 137 31.99 27.94 -11.49
CA ASN A 137 32.89 27.00 -10.86
C ASN A 137 33.57 27.61 -9.61
N ASP A 138 33.91 28.86 -9.66
CA ASP A 138 34.48 29.57 -8.51
C ASP A 138 33.44 29.70 -7.37
N ARG A 139 32.19 30.06 -7.65
CA ARG A 139 31.12 30.09 -6.65
C ARG A 139 30.84 28.70 -6.05
N PHE A 140 30.81 27.66 -6.87
CA PHE A 140 30.71 26.28 -6.38
C PHE A 140 31.90 25.92 -5.50
N ASN A 141 33.08 26.23 -5.91
CA ASN A 141 34.30 25.99 -5.13
C ASN A 141 34.33 26.80 -3.83
N GLU A 142 33.94 28.06 -3.83
CA GLU A 142 33.81 28.90 -2.62
C GLU A 142 32.76 28.33 -1.66
N ALA A 143 31.59 27.94 -2.17
CA ALA A 143 30.52 27.36 -1.37
C ALA A 143 30.94 26.08 -0.64
N TYR A 144 31.82 25.31 -1.26
CA TYR A 144 32.35 24.09 -0.68
C TYR A 144 33.65 24.22 0.12
N GLN A 145 34.49 25.23 -0.19
CA GLN A 145 35.76 25.47 0.52
C GLN A 145 35.59 25.90 1.97
N THR A 146 34.46 26.46 2.33
CA THR A 146 34.15 26.89 3.70
C THR A 146 33.93 25.71 4.67
N ARG A 147 33.84 24.43 4.18
CA ARG A 147 33.66 23.23 5.02
C ARG A 147 34.51 22.07 4.52
N ALA A 148 35.80 22.15 4.70
CA ALA A 148 36.80 21.15 4.33
C ALA A 148 36.40 19.69 4.53
N GLN A 149 36.29 18.89 3.43
CA GLN A 149 36.72 17.50 3.37
C GLN A 149 36.76 17.00 1.93
N LYS A 150 37.74 16.17 1.58
CA LYS A 150 38.03 15.65 0.22
C LYS A 150 36.90 14.89 -0.50
N LEU A 151 35.88 14.42 0.21
CA LEU A 151 34.71 13.74 -0.34
C LEU A 151 33.71 14.72 -0.99
N VAL A 152 33.56 15.91 -0.45
CA VAL A 152 32.63 16.95 -0.89
C VAL A 152 33.05 17.49 -2.27
N GLY A 153 34.34 17.53 -2.58
CA GLY A 153 34.85 18.00 -3.87
C GLY A 153 34.46 17.13 -5.08
N PHE A 154 34.23 15.83 -4.88
CA PHE A 154 33.80 14.93 -5.96
C PHE A 154 32.33 15.12 -6.28
N GLU A 155 31.50 15.26 -5.27
CA GLU A 155 30.05 15.48 -5.41
C GLU A 155 29.75 16.83 -6.09
N ALA A 156 30.42 17.90 -5.65
CA ALA A 156 30.29 19.21 -6.26
C ALA A 156 30.72 19.22 -7.74
N LYS A 157 31.82 18.54 -8.05
CA LYS A 157 32.31 18.43 -9.41
C LYS A 157 31.36 17.61 -10.29
N LEU A 158 30.83 16.49 -9.77
CA LEU A 158 29.85 15.67 -10.49
C LEU A 158 28.60 16.46 -10.83
N LEU A 159 28.06 17.19 -9.85
CA LEU A 159 26.88 18.03 -10.02
C LEU A 159 27.13 19.16 -11.00
N PHE A 160 28.29 19.82 -10.89
CA PHE A 160 28.69 20.88 -11.82
C PHE A 160 28.87 20.36 -13.26
N ASP A 161 29.62 19.27 -13.45
CA ASP A 161 29.87 18.67 -14.76
C ASP A 161 28.54 18.23 -15.39
N THR A 162 27.64 17.67 -14.59
CA THR A 162 26.31 17.24 -15.04
C THR A 162 25.45 18.45 -15.40
N TRP A 163 25.35 19.46 -14.53
CA TRP A 163 24.60 20.66 -14.80
C TRP A 163 25.13 21.36 -16.08
N HIS A 164 26.43 21.53 -16.21
CA HIS A 164 27.05 22.09 -17.39
C HIS A 164 26.76 21.30 -18.67
N ALA A 165 26.84 19.97 -18.60
CA ALA A 165 26.50 19.09 -19.72
C ALA A 165 25.04 19.23 -20.17
N PHE A 166 24.14 19.68 -19.28
CA PHE A 166 22.70 19.74 -19.51
C PHE A 166 22.10 21.16 -19.61
N THR A 167 22.90 22.23 -19.52
CA THR A 167 22.41 23.60 -19.52
C THR A 167 22.23 24.24 -20.91
N GLY A 168 22.82 23.72 -21.96
CA GLY A 168 22.78 24.32 -23.29
C GLY A 168 21.60 23.92 -24.18
N VAL A 169 21.44 24.61 -25.33
CA VAL A 169 20.55 24.15 -26.40
C VAL A 169 21.17 22.95 -27.11
N ARG A 170 20.48 21.81 -27.09
CA ARG A 170 20.91 20.57 -27.73
C ARG A 170 19.89 20.10 -28.74
N ASN A 171 20.31 19.92 -29.96
CA ASN A 171 19.43 19.46 -31.05
C ASN A 171 18.13 20.25 -31.19
N GLY A 172 18.15 21.58 -30.92
CA GLY A 172 16.98 22.44 -30.95
C GLY A 172 16.07 22.36 -29.72
N ARG A 173 16.53 21.67 -28.63
CA ARG A 173 15.83 21.54 -27.35
C ARG A 173 16.62 22.23 -26.24
N THR A 174 15.92 22.65 -25.20
CA THR A 174 16.51 23.22 -23.99
C THR A 174 15.59 23.00 -22.79
N SER A 175 16.10 23.23 -21.57
CA SER A 175 15.33 23.04 -20.34
C SER A 175 14.06 23.91 -20.31
N GLU A 176 13.06 23.44 -19.54
CA GLU A 176 11.81 24.17 -19.30
C GLU A 176 12.09 25.60 -18.82
N GLN A 177 13.07 25.78 -17.93
CA GLN A 177 13.44 27.06 -17.36
C GLN A 177 14.04 28.02 -18.42
N ASN A 178 14.83 27.50 -19.34
CA ASN A 178 15.36 28.31 -20.44
C ASN A 178 14.24 28.70 -21.41
N VAL A 179 13.31 27.80 -21.73
CA VAL A 179 12.13 28.14 -22.55
C VAL A 179 11.31 29.22 -21.86
N TYR A 180 11.10 29.08 -20.55
CA TYR A 180 10.37 30.03 -19.73
C TYR A 180 11.04 31.41 -19.77
N ARG A 181 12.37 31.50 -19.56
CA ARG A 181 13.17 32.73 -19.67
C ARG A 181 12.99 33.38 -21.04
N HIS A 182 13.12 32.65 -22.14
CA HIS A 182 12.93 33.20 -23.48
C HIS A 182 11.53 33.73 -23.72
N ARG A 183 10.50 33.04 -23.17
CA ARG A 183 9.12 33.51 -23.26
C ARG A 183 8.89 34.79 -22.47
N LEU A 184 9.41 34.91 -21.24
CA LEU A 184 9.38 36.12 -20.44
C LEU A 184 10.08 37.27 -21.18
N SER A 185 11.27 37.04 -21.75
CA SER A 185 11.99 38.03 -22.57
C SER A 185 11.21 38.48 -23.80
N SER A 186 10.43 37.60 -24.40
CA SER A 186 9.53 37.90 -25.53
C SER A 186 8.31 38.68 -25.08
N LEU A 187 7.76 38.41 -23.91
CA LEU A 187 6.66 39.17 -23.31
C LEU A 187 7.05 40.63 -23.08
N LEU A 188 8.30 40.90 -22.66
CA LEU A 188 8.80 42.27 -22.51
C LEU A 188 8.67 43.11 -23.79
N LYS A 189 8.72 42.44 -24.97
CA LYS A 189 8.65 43.15 -26.27
C LYS A 189 7.20 43.24 -26.81
N LEU A 190 6.35 42.28 -26.45
CA LEU A 190 5.00 42.14 -27.01
C LEU A 190 3.95 42.85 -26.16
N GLU A 191 4.11 42.80 -24.82
CA GLU A 191 3.11 43.31 -23.90
C GLU A 191 3.37 44.79 -23.60
N LYS A 192 2.28 45.56 -23.47
CA LYS A 192 2.34 47.00 -23.23
C LYS A 192 1.35 47.51 -22.19
N ARG A 193 0.49 46.60 -21.65
CA ARG A 193 -0.54 46.96 -20.70
C ARG A 193 0.02 47.24 -19.32
N SER A 194 -0.72 47.93 -18.47
CA SER A 194 -0.37 48.11 -17.07
C SER A 194 -0.41 46.76 -16.36
N LEU A 195 0.59 46.48 -15.51
CA LEU A 195 0.81 45.22 -14.85
C LEU A 195 0.57 45.34 -13.35
N TYR A 196 -0.27 44.49 -12.82
CA TYR A 196 -0.48 44.25 -11.41
C TYR A 196 0.03 42.85 -11.06
N VAL A 197 0.91 42.72 -10.06
CA VAL A 197 1.49 41.43 -9.65
C VAL A 197 1.21 41.23 -8.18
N VAL A 198 0.54 40.10 -7.87
CA VAL A 198 0.37 39.66 -6.50
C VAL A 198 1.44 38.63 -6.18
N VAL A 199 2.31 38.98 -5.24
CA VAL A 199 3.40 38.11 -4.78
C VAL A 199 2.99 37.40 -3.51
N TYR A 200 3.00 36.07 -3.58
CA TYR A 200 2.63 35.26 -2.44
C TYR A 200 3.22 33.83 -2.56
N PRO A 201 4.10 33.38 -1.67
CA PRO A 201 4.84 34.16 -0.70
C PRO A 201 6.08 34.85 -1.31
N ASP A 202 6.55 34.41 -2.48
CA ASP A 202 7.77 34.93 -3.10
C ASP A 202 7.76 34.79 -4.64
N LEU A 203 8.61 35.51 -5.31
CA LEU A 203 8.87 35.46 -6.75
C LEU A 203 10.20 34.77 -7.03
N SER A 204 10.28 34.03 -8.12
CA SER A 204 11.56 33.57 -8.63
C SER A 204 12.45 34.75 -9.08
N PRO A 205 13.79 34.59 -9.05
CA PRO A 205 14.69 35.63 -9.55
C PRO A 205 14.40 36.03 -11.00
N LEU A 206 13.98 35.07 -11.85
CA LEU A 206 13.61 35.38 -13.24
C LEU A 206 12.38 36.30 -13.33
N GLU A 207 11.40 36.10 -12.49
CA GLU A 207 10.18 36.92 -12.45
C GLU A 207 10.48 38.31 -11.87
N ARG A 208 11.33 38.39 -10.85
CA ARG A 208 11.81 39.70 -10.33
C ARG A 208 12.53 40.49 -11.41
N ALA A 209 13.48 39.89 -12.11
CA ALA A 209 14.20 40.51 -13.21
C ALA A 209 13.27 40.97 -14.35
N PHE A 210 12.22 40.16 -14.63
CA PHE A 210 11.17 40.52 -15.59
C PHE A 210 10.42 41.77 -15.13
N ILE A 211 9.95 41.84 -13.88
CA ILE A 211 9.22 42.96 -13.30
C ILE A 211 10.06 44.22 -13.36
N GLU A 212 11.33 44.17 -12.96
CA GLU A 212 12.26 45.32 -13.02
C GLU A 212 12.43 45.82 -14.46
N SER A 213 12.67 44.91 -15.40
CA SER A 213 12.81 45.23 -16.80
C SER A 213 11.52 45.83 -17.40
N TYR A 214 10.36 45.26 -17.06
CA TYR A 214 9.05 45.71 -17.50
C TYR A 214 8.71 47.09 -16.93
N SER A 215 9.03 47.34 -15.66
CA SER A 215 8.78 48.62 -14.97
C SER A 215 9.57 49.76 -15.58
N SER A 216 10.70 49.49 -16.27
CA SER A 216 11.43 50.48 -17.01
C SER A 216 10.65 51.07 -18.18
N GLN A 217 9.63 50.37 -18.70
CA GLN A 217 8.85 50.72 -19.89
C GLN A 217 7.36 50.99 -19.59
N HIS A 218 6.78 50.37 -18.59
CA HIS A 218 5.34 50.34 -18.30
C HIS A 218 5.06 50.55 -16.80
N CYS A 219 3.83 50.88 -16.43
CA CYS A 219 3.41 50.94 -15.04
C CYS A 219 3.30 49.54 -14.47
N VAL A 220 3.91 49.34 -13.30
CA VAL A 220 3.83 48.05 -12.57
C VAL A 220 3.47 48.32 -11.12
N THR A 221 2.47 47.66 -10.62
CA THR A 221 2.07 47.64 -9.21
C THR A 221 2.32 46.24 -8.66
N VAL A 222 3.18 46.12 -7.66
CA VAL A 222 3.50 44.87 -6.97
C VAL A 222 2.91 44.90 -5.57
N LEU A 223 2.05 43.95 -5.26
CA LEU A 223 1.47 43.73 -3.92
C LEU A 223 2.06 42.45 -3.35
N GLU A 224 2.87 42.60 -2.31
CA GLU A 224 3.57 41.48 -1.68
C GLU A 224 2.92 41.12 -0.35
N ALA A 225 2.67 39.84 -0.14
CA ALA A 225 2.20 39.29 1.13
C ALA A 225 3.24 39.50 2.23
N ASP A 226 2.91 40.28 3.25
CA ASP A 226 3.78 40.54 4.40
C ASP A 226 2.99 40.49 5.71
N VAL A 227 3.47 39.71 6.65
CA VAL A 227 2.87 39.54 7.98
C VAL A 227 3.64 40.29 9.07
N SER A 228 4.64 41.04 8.70
CA SER A 228 5.54 41.72 9.66
C SER A 228 5.02 43.08 10.14
N SER A 229 4.18 43.76 9.38
CA SER A 229 3.64 45.05 9.73
C SER A 229 2.57 44.98 10.82
N ILE A 230 2.42 46.04 11.63
CA ILE A 230 1.31 46.18 12.59
C ILE A 230 0.02 46.36 11.78
N HIS A 231 -1.03 45.67 12.21
CA HIS A 231 -2.33 45.72 11.58
C HIS A 231 -3.42 46.10 12.57
N ASP A 232 -4.44 46.79 12.11
CA ASP A 232 -5.57 47.24 12.96
C ASP A 232 -6.52 46.08 13.31
N ASP A 233 -6.50 45.02 12.51
CA ASP A 233 -7.26 43.77 12.83
C ASP A 233 -6.60 43.06 14.00
N THR A 234 -7.35 42.87 15.07
CA THR A 234 -6.92 42.20 16.31
C THR A 234 -6.52 40.75 16.08
N ARG A 235 -7.11 40.06 15.08
CA ARG A 235 -6.75 38.68 14.70
C ARG A 235 -5.39 38.63 14.03
N ALA A 236 -5.13 39.57 13.12
CA ALA A 236 -3.86 39.68 12.43
C ALA A 236 -2.70 40.04 13.41
N ASP A 237 -2.93 41.01 14.30
CA ASP A 237 -1.91 41.40 15.30
C ASP A 237 -1.63 40.26 16.31
N PHE A 238 -2.67 39.46 16.66
CA PHE A 238 -2.48 38.25 17.47
C PHE A 238 -1.57 37.23 16.74
N CYS A 239 -1.86 36.93 15.48
CA CYS A 239 -1.03 36.01 14.68
C CYS A 239 0.41 36.50 14.57
N ARG A 240 0.61 37.81 14.34
CA ARG A 240 1.93 38.44 14.33
C ARG A 240 2.67 38.22 15.65
N SER A 241 2.00 38.44 16.76
CA SER A 241 2.59 38.30 18.10
C SER A 241 2.98 36.82 18.40
N VAL A 242 2.20 35.83 17.91
CA VAL A 242 2.51 34.41 18.08
C VAL A 242 3.72 33.98 17.24
N TYR A 243 3.79 34.41 15.96
CA TYR A 243 4.71 33.78 15.00
C TYR A 243 5.97 34.58 14.67
N GLN A 244 6.07 35.84 15.09
CA GLN A 244 7.25 36.68 14.83
C GLN A 244 8.23 36.79 16.00
N ASN A 245 7.79 36.57 17.25
CA ASN A 245 8.66 36.73 18.42
C ASN A 245 9.62 35.53 18.66
N GLU A 246 9.69 34.57 17.75
CA GLU A 246 10.58 33.40 17.88
C GLU A 246 12.07 33.71 17.58
N THR A 247 12.41 34.90 17.07
CA THR A 247 13.76 35.19 16.50
C THR A 247 14.76 35.86 17.44
N GLN A 248 14.35 36.28 18.63
CA GLN A 248 15.32 36.86 19.60
C GLN A 248 14.98 36.50 21.06
N ASP A 249 15.84 35.66 21.65
CA ASP A 249 16.03 35.50 23.10
C ASP A 249 14.82 35.13 23.97
N GLY A 250 14.11 34.06 23.68
CA GLY A 250 13.23 33.40 24.69
C GLY A 250 12.26 34.31 25.47
N ALA A 251 12.07 35.54 25.06
CA ALA A 251 11.28 36.55 25.76
C ALA A 251 9.81 36.55 25.26
N PHE A 252 9.16 35.40 25.24
CA PHE A 252 7.71 35.28 25.04
C PHE A 252 6.88 36.09 26.07
N LEU A 253 7.50 36.70 27.05
CA LEU A 253 6.83 37.14 28.30
C LEU A 253 6.62 38.64 28.49
N ASN A 254 7.11 39.52 27.59
CA ASN A 254 7.15 40.94 27.90
C ASN A 254 6.44 41.90 26.92
N SER A 255 5.69 41.42 25.93
CA SER A 255 4.84 42.32 25.15
C SER A 255 3.54 42.61 25.92
N GLU A 256 3.35 43.84 26.37
CA GLU A 256 2.07 44.24 26.97
C GLU A 256 0.92 43.95 25.99
N PRO A 257 -0.20 43.44 26.49
CA PRO A 257 -1.33 43.08 25.64
C PRO A 257 -1.93 44.32 24.95
N THR A 258 -1.90 44.35 23.63
CA THR A 258 -2.78 45.26 22.90
C THR A 258 -4.24 44.98 23.32
N SER A 259 -5.02 46.02 23.51
CA SER A 259 -6.41 45.99 24.04
C SER A 259 -7.39 45.37 23.00
N GLY A 260 -7.32 44.04 22.79
CA GLY A 260 -8.22 43.32 21.88
C GLY A 260 -9.29 42.53 22.61
N ASP A 261 -10.48 42.40 22.01
CA ASP A 261 -11.60 41.63 22.53
C ASP A 261 -11.18 40.12 22.64
N PRO A 262 -11.27 39.54 23.86
CA PRO A 262 -10.89 38.15 24.07
C PRO A 262 -11.73 37.13 23.26
N ASN A 263 -12.89 37.55 22.81
CA ASN A 263 -13.83 36.66 22.12
C ASN A 263 -13.52 36.43 20.63
N VAL A 264 -12.61 37.21 20.02
CA VAL A 264 -12.34 37.15 18.57
C VAL A 264 -11.90 35.79 18.09
N TRP A 265 -11.11 35.07 18.86
CA TRP A 265 -10.64 33.73 18.51
C TRP A 265 -11.44 32.60 19.18
N LYS A 266 -12.15 32.86 20.28
CA LYS A 266 -12.88 31.85 21.03
C LYS A 266 -13.97 31.15 20.22
N ASP A 267 -14.69 31.91 19.41
CA ASP A 267 -15.78 31.41 18.56
C ASP A 267 -15.27 31.07 17.14
N THR A 268 -14.01 31.39 16.83
CA THR A 268 -13.41 31.21 15.49
C THR A 268 -12.63 29.92 15.35
N ILE A 269 -11.82 29.57 16.35
CA ILE A 269 -10.93 28.40 16.29
C ILE A 269 -11.19 27.44 17.44
N SER A 270 -11.28 26.17 17.09
CA SER A 270 -11.43 25.08 18.06
C SER A 270 -10.40 23.98 17.83
N TYR A 271 -10.04 23.28 18.89
CA TYR A 271 -9.03 22.22 18.91
C TYR A 271 -9.66 20.91 19.36
N PHE A 272 -9.31 19.82 18.66
CA PHE A 272 -9.78 18.49 19.01
C PHE A 272 -8.63 17.50 19.10
N PRO A 273 -8.15 17.12 20.32
CA PRO A 273 -7.20 16.04 20.51
C PRO A 273 -7.93 14.69 20.36
N ALA A 274 -7.70 14.01 19.29
CA ALA A 274 -8.24 12.66 19.06
C ALA A 274 -7.32 11.60 19.68
N VAL A 275 -7.90 10.53 20.24
CA VAL A 275 -7.12 9.41 20.78
C VAL A 275 -6.48 8.60 19.63
N ASN A 276 -7.16 8.49 18.48
CA ASN A 276 -6.72 7.73 17.34
C ASN A 276 -7.32 8.27 16.02
N LEU A 277 -6.89 7.69 14.90
CA LEU A 277 -7.33 8.05 13.56
C LEU A 277 -8.87 8.01 13.38
N ASP A 278 -9.53 6.97 13.88
CA ASP A 278 -10.99 6.83 13.70
C ASP A 278 -11.76 7.89 14.48
N GLN A 279 -11.30 8.27 15.67
CA GLN A 279 -11.89 9.35 16.47
C GLN A 279 -11.66 10.72 15.81
N GLU A 280 -10.46 10.96 15.26
CA GLU A 280 -10.15 12.18 14.53
C GLU A 280 -11.06 12.37 13.31
N VAL A 281 -11.13 11.35 12.45
CA VAL A 281 -11.98 11.35 11.27
C VAL A 281 -13.45 11.55 11.62
N ARG A 282 -13.92 10.98 12.72
CA ARG A 282 -15.28 11.14 13.21
C ARG A 282 -15.56 12.55 13.72
N ALA A 283 -14.61 13.14 14.45
CA ALA A 283 -14.75 14.52 14.90
C ALA A 283 -14.91 15.47 13.70
N ILE A 284 -14.07 15.30 12.68
CA ILE A 284 -14.16 16.08 11.45
C ILE A 284 -15.49 15.84 10.74
N GLN A 285 -15.96 14.59 10.65
CA GLN A 285 -17.25 14.26 10.05
C GLN A 285 -18.43 14.96 10.78
N VAL A 286 -18.45 14.87 12.11
CA VAL A 286 -19.48 15.52 12.94
C VAL A 286 -19.45 17.03 12.73
N GLN A 287 -18.27 17.63 12.77
CA GLN A 287 -18.13 19.08 12.58
C GLN A 287 -18.58 19.54 11.19
N ILE A 288 -18.22 18.81 10.12
CA ILE A 288 -18.69 19.13 8.76
C ILE A 288 -20.23 19.07 8.69
N GLN A 289 -20.84 18.03 9.28
CA GLN A 289 -22.30 17.89 9.28
C GLN A 289 -22.98 19.03 10.02
N ASP A 290 -22.41 19.47 11.13
CA ASP A 290 -22.95 20.59 11.90
C ASP A 290 -22.78 21.93 11.16
N TRP A 291 -21.61 22.13 10.54
CA TRP A 291 -21.36 23.31 9.70
C TRP A 291 -22.34 23.40 8.53
N ILE A 292 -22.58 22.31 7.83
CA ILE A 292 -23.60 22.27 6.76
C ILE A 292 -25.01 22.64 7.30
N ARG A 293 -25.37 22.14 8.49
CA ARG A 293 -26.67 22.49 9.12
C ARG A 293 -26.77 23.98 9.48
N LEU A 294 -25.65 24.61 9.83
CA LEU A 294 -25.57 26.03 10.14
C LEU A 294 -25.45 26.92 8.89
N GLY A 295 -25.44 26.32 7.69
CA GLY A 295 -25.32 27.06 6.43
C GLY A 295 -23.91 27.40 6.03
N ILE A 296 -22.90 26.82 6.69
CA ILE A 296 -21.49 26.89 6.31
C ILE A 296 -21.26 25.86 5.19
N ASN A 297 -21.12 26.33 3.97
CA ASN A 297 -21.16 25.46 2.80
C ASN A 297 -19.81 25.26 2.14
N THR A 298 -18.96 26.28 2.09
CA THR A 298 -17.63 26.21 1.50
C THR A 298 -16.60 25.80 2.55
N ILE A 299 -16.13 24.55 2.51
CA ILE A 299 -15.24 24.00 3.53
C ILE A 299 -13.94 23.51 2.90
N ALA A 300 -12.80 24.06 3.35
CA ALA A 300 -11.49 23.55 3.03
C ALA A 300 -11.02 22.57 4.11
N ILE A 301 -10.61 21.39 3.70
CA ILE A 301 -9.94 20.42 4.57
C ILE A 301 -8.47 20.41 4.13
N ILE A 302 -7.58 20.78 5.04
CA ILE A 302 -6.13 20.84 4.82
C ILE A 302 -5.50 19.68 5.62
N PRO A 303 -5.34 18.51 5.02
CA PRO A 303 -4.77 17.35 5.70
C PRO A 303 -3.24 17.39 5.61
N PHE A 304 -2.58 17.42 6.75
CA PHE A 304 -1.14 17.23 6.85
C PHE A 304 -0.76 15.74 6.84
N ASP A 305 -1.66 14.84 7.24
CA ASP A 305 -1.51 13.39 7.11
C ASP A 305 -2.45 12.83 6.01
N ARG A 306 -1.86 12.22 4.99
CA ARG A 306 -2.63 11.58 3.91
C ARG A 306 -3.45 10.37 4.36
N LYS A 307 -3.09 9.73 5.49
CA LYS A 307 -3.89 8.64 6.07
C LYS A 307 -5.22 9.17 6.57
N VAL A 308 -5.20 10.34 7.23
CA VAL A 308 -6.42 11.05 7.69
C VAL A 308 -7.29 11.41 6.49
N ALA A 309 -6.72 12.03 5.45
CA ALA A 309 -7.46 12.39 4.23
C ALA A 309 -8.16 11.20 3.58
N ARG A 310 -7.43 10.08 3.43
CA ARG A 310 -7.97 8.86 2.83
C ARG A 310 -9.11 8.26 3.63
N ARG A 311 -8.93 8.17 4.96
CA ARG A 311 -9.95 7.62 5.85
C ARG A 311 -11.18 8.52 5.92
N LEU A 312 -10.96 9.83 6.03
CA LEU A 312 -12.02 10.83 6.08
C LEU A 312 -12.88 10.81 4.80
N ARG A 313 -12.25 10.76 3.63
CA ARG A 313 -12.99 10.66 2.37
C ARG A 313 -13.92 9.46 2.33
N ALA A 314 -13.44 8.28 2.76
CA ALA A 314 -14.27 7.08 2.78
C ALA A 314 -15.48 7.24 3.71
N VAL A 315 -15.29 7.85 4.88
CA VAL A 315 -16.37 8.07 5.88
C VAL A 315 -17.35 9.12 5.40
N LEU A 316 -16.89 10.22 4.82
CA LEU A 316 -17.77 11.26 4.25
C LEU A 316 -18.59 10.72 3.09
N GLN A 317 -17.98 9.96 2.18
CA GLN A 317 -18.67 9.32 1.07
C GLN A 317 -19.76 8.34 1.55
N GLN A 318 -19.52 7.57 2.61
CA GLN A 318 -20.54 6.71 3.23
C GLN A 318 -21.72 7.51 3.78
N SER A 319 -21.46 8.74 4.21
CA SER A 319 -22.50 9.67 4.70
C SER A 319 -23.18 10.48 3.59
N GLY A 320 -22.87 10.21 2.32
CA GLY A 320 -23.41 10.92 1.16
C GLY A 320 -22.77 12.30 0.92
N ILE A 321 -21.69 12.63 1.63
CA ILE A 321 -20.95 13.89 1.44
C ILE A 321 -19.81 13.65 0.48
N LEU A 322 -19.92 14.21 -0.72
CA LEU A 322 -18.85 14.16 -1.72
C LEU A 322 -17.85 15.29 -1.44
N VAL A 323 -16.57 14.99 -1.58
CA VAL A 323 -15.48 15.94 -1.37
C VAL A 323 -14.64 16.02 -2.64
N GLN A 324 -14.42 17.23 -3.12
CA GLN A 324 -13.51 17.49 -4.24
C GLN A 324 -12.07 17.33 -3.76
N ASP A 325 -11.29 16.49 -4.43
CA ASP A 325 -9.90 16.26 -4.09
C ASP A 325 -8.96 17.01 -5.06
N GLU A 326 -8.42 18.13 -4.60
CA GLU A 326 -7.48 18.93 -5.40
C GLU A 326 -6.07 18.34 -5.41
N PHE A 327 -5.74 17.48 -4.43
CA PHE A 327 -4.44 16.77 -4.42
C PHE A 327 -4.39 15.69 -5.51
N GLY A 328 -5.49 14.96 -5.65
CA GLY A 328 -5.48 13.68 -6.31
C GLY A 328 -4.71 12.60 -5.53
N TRP A 329 -4.66 11.43 -6.07
CA TRP A 329 -3.90 10.29 -5.51
C TRP A 329 -2.83 9.86 -6.50
N LYS A 330 -1.79 9.24 -6.00
CA LYS A 330 -0.78 8.66 -6.87
C LYS A 330 -1.44 7.71 -7.85
N MET A 331 -1.18 7.89 -9.13
CA MET A 331 -1.79 7.10 -10.20
C MET A 331 -1.51 5.61 -10.01
N SER A 332 -0.33 5.26 -9.49
CA SER A 332 0.08 3.90 -9.12
C SER A 332 -0.89 3.19 -8.17
N THR A 333 -1.63 3.93 -7.33
CA THR A 333 -2.56 3.37 -6.35
C THR A 333 -3.95 3.07 -6.91
N THR A 334 -4.24 3.44 -8.16
CA THR A 334 -5.51 3.14 -8.79
C THR A 334 -5.62 1.66 -9.16
N SER A 335 -6.83 1.11 -9.11
CA SER A 335 -7.07 -0.30 -9.47
C SER A 335 -6.71 -0.60 -10.93
N VAL A 336 -6.83 0.41 -11.78
CA VAL A 336 -6.51 0.32 -13.21
C VAL A 336 -5.00 0.30 -13.44
N ALA A 337 -4.24 1.16 -12.75
CA ALA A 337 -2.78 1.10 -12.81
C ALA A 337 -2.25 -0.24 -12.32
N ALA A 338 -2.81 -0.75 -11.22
CA ALA A 338 -2.44 -2.06 -10.71
C ALA A 338 -2.76 -3.18 -11.73
N MET A 339 -3.89 -3.12 -12.42
CA MET A 339 -4.23 -4.06 -13.50
C MET A 339 -3.23 -3.96 -14.65
N LEU A 340 -2.87 -2.75 -15.06
CA LEU A 340 -1.90 -2.54 -16.13
C LEU A 340 -0.50 -3.07 -15.76
N VAL A 341 -0.05 -2.82 -14.53
CA VAL A 341 1.22 -3.36 -14.04
C VAL A 341 1.20 -4.88 -14.01
N ASP A 342 0.13 -5.51 -13.49
CA ASP A 342 -0.03 -6.96 -13.53
C ASP A 342 0.05 -7.51 -14.96
N TRP A 343 -0.62 -6.84 -15.91
CA TRP A 343 -0.56 -7.21 -17.32
C TRP A 343 0.87 -7.16 -17.87
N LEU A 344 1.58 -6.08 -17.60
CA LEU A 344 2.97 -5.91 -18.04
C LEU A 344 3.91 -6.94 -17.39
N GLU A 345 3.70 -7.28 -16.13
CA GLU A 345 4.44 -8.34 -15.45
C GLU A 345 4.16 -9.73 -16.03
N LEU A 346 2.93 -10.02 -16.43
CA LEU A 346 2.61 -11.27 -17.16
C LEU A 346 3.32 -11.35 -18.51
N LEU A 347 3.60 -10.22 -19.15
CA LEU A 347 4.39 -10.17 -20.40
C LEU A 347 5.89 -10.40 -20.15
N THR A 348 6.43 -10.13 -18.96
CA THR A 348 7.87 -10.26 -18.66
C THR A 348 8.35 -11.67 -18.38
N SER A 349 7.52 -12.49 -17.74
CA SER A 349 7.87 -13.84 -17.28
C SER A 349 7.08 -14.91 -18.01
N ASP A 350 7.34 -16.18 -17.77
CA ASP A 350 6.39 -17.21 -18.15
C ASP A 350 5.11 -16.97 -17.34
N ILE A 351 3.94 -17.04 -18.03
CA ILE A 351 2.67 -16.73 -17.38
C ILE A 351 2.42 -17.76 -16.28
N GLU A 352 2.73 -17.37 -15.06
CA GLU A 352 2.44 -18.16 -13.87
C GLU A 352 0.94 -18.16 -13.60
N ILE A 353 0.37 -19.33 -13.36
CA ILE A 353 -1.08 -19.50 -13.15
C ILE A 353 -1.58 -18.62 -12.01
N THR A 354 -0.83 -18.50 -10.92
CA THR A 354 -1.21 -17.69 -9.76
C THR A 354 -1.27 -16.19 -10.07
N LYS A 355 -0.27 -15.68 -10.80
CA LYS A 355 -0.27 -14.28 -11.26
C LYS A 355 -1.40 -14.02 -12.26
N LEU A 356 -1.65 -14.98 -13.16
CA LEU A 356 -2.77 -14.87 -14.08
C LEU A 356 -4.11 -14.89 -13.35
N ILE A 357 -4.31 -15.74 -12.36
CA ILE A 357 -5.52 -15.74 -11.53
C ILE A 357 -5.70 -14.40 -10.81
N ALA A 358 -4.62 -13.80 -10.27
CA ALA A 358 -4.66 -12.48 -9.64
C ALA A 358 -5.07 -11.39 -10.64
N PHE A 359 -4.49 -11.39 -11.82
CA PHE A 359 -4.85 -10.48 -12.92
C PHE A 359 -6.33 -10.63 -13.32
N LEU A 360 -6.82 -11.86 -13.53
CA LEU A 360 -8.21 -12.13 -13.91
C LEU A 360 -9.24 -11.74 -12.84
N LYS A 361 -8.81 -11.55 -11.57
CA LYS A 361 -9.67 -11.04 -10.48
C LYS A 361 -9.83 -9.51 -10.50
N ARG A 362 -9.13 -8.78 -11.37
CA ARG A 362 -9.24 -7.32 -11.42
C ARG A 362 -10.64 -6.88 -11.85
N PRO A 363 -11.26 -5.91 -11.14
CA PRO A 363 -12.67 -5.52 -11.36
C PRO A 363 -13.01 -5.16 -12.80
N ILE A 364 -12.09 -4.48 -13.50
CA ILE A 364 -12.27 -4.06 -14.89
C ILE A 364 -12.40 -5.25 -15.86
N LEU A 365 -11.88 -6.42 -15.49
CA LEU A 365 -11.92 -7.64 -16.30
C LEU A 365 -13.15 -8.50 -16.03
N LEU A 366 -13.75 -8.42 -14.84
CA LEU A 366 -14.84 -9.31 -14.41
C LEU A 366 -16.07 -9.31 -15.32
N LYS A 367 -16.29 -8.20 -16.05
CA LYS A 367 -17.39 -8.09 -17.03
C LYS A 367 -17.05 -8.68 -18.41
N THR A 368 -15.82 -9.18 -18.59
CA THR A 368 -15.39 -9.78 -19.87
C THR A 368 -15.86 -11.22 -19.96
N SER A 369 -16.47 -11.60 -21.09
CA SER A 369 -16.92 -12.96 -21.34
C SER A 369 -15.77 -13.97 -21.24
N GLY A 370 -15.97 -15.07 -20.52
CA GLY A 370 -14.98 -16.14 -20.33
C GLY A 370 -13.96 -15.90 -19.22
N VAL A 371 -13.81 -14.69 -18.69
CA VAL A 371 -12.82 -14.37 -17.63
C VAL A 371 -13.08 -15.16 -16.36
N GLU A 372 -14.30 -15.15 -15.86
CA GLU A 372 -14.68 -15.82 -14.61
C GLU A 372 -14.54 -17.32 -14.73
N GLU A 373 -14.94 -17.89 -15.83
CA GLU A 373 -14.81 -19.32 -16.09
C GLU A 373 -13.34 -19.75 -16.19
N LEU A 374 -12.52 -19.01 -16.94
CA LEU A 374 -11.08 -19.27 -17.05
C LEU A 374 -10.43 -19.21 -15.66
N ARG A 375 -10.71 -18.15 -14.89
CA ARG A 375 -10.20 -17.99 -13.53
C ARG A 375 -10.56 -19.16 -12.62
N LEU A 376 -11.84 -19.54 -12.55
CA LEU A 376 -12.33 -20.63 -11.71
C LEU A 376 -11.73 -21.97 -12.10
N ASN A 377 -11.60 -22.25 -13.39
CA ASN A 377 -11.07 -23.51 -13.88
C ASN A 377 -9.56 -23.62 -13.65
N LEU A 378 -8.80 -22.51 -13.83
CA LEU A 378 -7.38 -22.46 -13.46
C LEU A 378 -7.20 -22.67 -11.95
N GLU A 379 -8.00 -22.00 -11.12
CA GLU A 379 -7.95 -22.15 -9.67
C GLU A 379 -8.28 -23.57 -9.22
N LYS A 380 -9.32 -24.19 -9.77
CA LYS A 380 -9.69 -25.59 -9.50
C LYS A 380 -8.61 -26.58 -9.94
N ALA A 381 -8.04 -26.38 -11.12
CA ALA A 381 -6.99 -27.23 -11.65
C ALA A 381 -5.72 -27.13 -10.80
N PHE A 382 -5.33 -25.91 -10.41
CA PHE A 382 -4.19 -25.67 -9.52
C PHE A 382 -4.37 -26.34 -8.16
N LYS A 383 -5.55 -26.21 -7.53
CA LYS A 383 -5.88 -26.86 -6.25
C LYS A 383 -5.92 -28.38 -6.36
N LYS A 384 -6.42 -28.93 -7.48
CA LYS A 384 -6.53 -30.36 -7.68
C LYS A 384 -5.19 -31.05 -7.89
N ASN A 385 -4.32 -30.45 -8.69
CA ASN A 385 -2.98 -30.97 -9.00
C ASN A 385 -2.04 -29.81 -9.36
N ARG A 386 -1.46 -29.22 -8.31
CA ARG A 386 -0.55 -28.06 -8.44
C ARG A 386 0.63 -28.36 -9.37
N HIS A 387 1.27 -29.51 -9.20
CA HIS A 387 2.42 -29.90 -10.00
C HIS A 387 2.09 -29.95 -11.50
N TRP A 388 1.01 -30.64 -11.85
CA TRP A 388 0.58 -30.71 -13.25
C TRP A 388 0.26 -29.31 -13.80
N ALA A 389 -0.46 -28.49 -13.05
CA ALA A 389 -0.82 -27.14 -13.48
C ALA A 389 0.41 -26.25 -13.70
N ILE A 390 1.44 -26.33 -12.85
CA ILE A 390 2.68 -25.57 -13.01
C ILE A 390 3.48 -26.09 -14.21
N LYS A 391 3.61 -27.41 -14.36
CA LYS A 391 4.42 -28.02 -15.43
C LYS A 391 3.79 -27.82 -16.81
N SER A 392 2.50 -27.99 -16.94
CA SER A 392 1.76 -27.82 -18.19
C SER A 392 1.63 -26.34 -18.58
N GLY A 393 1.61 -25.43 -17.60
CA GLY A 393 1.34 -24.02 -17.84
C GLY A 393 -0.15 -23.74 -18.07
N PHE A 394 -0.51 -22.46 -18.00
CA PHE A 394 -1.91 -22.03 -17.97
C PHE A 394 -2.70 -22.43 -19.23
N TYR A 395 -2.05 -22.44 -20.38
CA TYR A 395 -2.73 -22.68 -21.65
C TYR A 395 -3.15 -24.16 -21.83
N GLU A 396 -2.29 -25.11 -21.50
CA GLU A 396 -2.64 -26.54 -21.54
C GLU A 396 -3.72 -26.87 -20.50
N VAL A 397 -3.62 -26.25 -19.33
CA VAL A 397 -4.67 -26.35 -18.29
C VAL A 397 -6.00 -25.83 -18.81
N ALA A 398 -5.99 -24.66 -19.49
CA ALA A 398 -7.19 -24.11 -20.10
C ALA A 398 -7.77 -25.02 -21.19
N GLN A 399 -6.93 -25.60 -22.07
CA GLN A 399 -7.37 -26.58 -23.08
C GLN A 399 -8.08 -27.82 -22.47
N THR A 400 -7.66 -28.22 -21.28
CA THR A 400 -8.20 -29.41 -20.64
C THR A 400 -9.49 -29.14 -19.86
N CYS A 401 -9.64 -27.91 -19.31
CA CYS A 401 -10.66 -27.63 -18.30
C CYS A 401 -11.67 -26.54 -18.68
N CYS A 402 -11.48 -25.82 -19.80
CA CYS A 402 -12.26 -24.64 -20.15
C CYS A 402 -13.20 -24.89 -21.36
N SER A 403 -14.30 -24.13 -21.42
CA SER A 403 -15.17 -24.05 -22.60
C SER A 403 -14.58 -23.18 -23.71
N ASP A 404 -15.20 -23.17 -24.90
CA ASP A 404 -14.71 -22.46 -26.07
C ASP A 404 -14.38 -20.97 -25.82
N ARG A 405 -15.24 -20.24 -25.09
CA ARG A 405 -15.04 -18.81 -24.82
C ARG A 405 -13.85 -18.53 -23.90
N SER A 406 -13.70 -19.30 -22.87
CA SER A 406 -12.59 -19.16 -21.91
C SER A 406 -11.29 -19.69 -22.51
N LEU A 407 -11.36 -20.67 -23.39
CA LEU A 407 -10.22 -21.15 -24.16
C LEU A 407 -9.77 -20.09 -25.20
N GLU A 408 -10.71 -19.41 -25.86
CA GLU A 408 -10.40 -18.30 -26.78
C GLU A 408 -9.64 -17.17 -26.05
N LEU A 409 -10.09 -16.79 -24.84
CA LEU A 409 -9.38 -15.83 -24.00
C LEU A 409 -7.97 -16.32 -23.64
N ALA A 410 -7.81 -17.60 -23.28
CA ALA A 410 -6.49 -18.16 -23.00
C ALA A 410 -5.58 -18.15 -24.24
N HIS A 411 -6.16 -18.35 -25.42
CA HIS A 411 -5.45 -18.23 -26.70
C HIS A 411 -4.98 -16.80 -26.95
N MET A 412 -5.86 -15.80 -26.75
CA MET A 412 -5.53 -14.38 -26.90
C MET A 412 -4.40 -13.98 -25.93
N LEU A 413 -4.45 -14.42 -24.67
CA LEU A 413 -3.39 -14.16 -23.67
C LEU A 413 -2.03 -14.72 -24.13
N ARG A 414 -2.02 -15.95 -24.63
CA ARG A 414 -0.81 -16.60 -25.17
C ARG A 414 -0.28 -15.87 -26.39
N GLU A 415 -1.14 -15.46 -27.29
CA GLU A 415 -0.78 -14.76 -28.50
C GLU A 415 -0.27 -13.34 -28.22
N ALA A 416 -0.93 -12.60 -27.33
CA ALA A 416 -0.46 -11.29 -26.89
C ALA A 416 0.98 -11.37 -26.34
N LYS A 417 1.26 -12.39 -25.53
CA LYS A 417 2.61 -12.64 -25.03
C LYS A 417 3.61 -12.99 -26.13
N SER A 418 3.23 -13.84 -27.09
CA SER A 418 4.12 -14.26 -28.18
C SER A 418 4.53 -13.11 -29.10
N ARG A 419 3.61 -12.12 -29.27
CA ARG A 419 3.87 -10.89 -30.02
C ARG A 419 4.78 -9.91 -29.30
N PHE A 420 4.89 -10.04 -27.98
CA PHE A 420 5.69 -9.17 -27.13
C PHE A 420 7.08 -9.75 -26.93
N ASP A 421 7.98 -9.50 -27.91
CA ASP A 421 9.37 -10.00 -27.86
C ASP A 421 10.20 -9.25 -26.83
N ARG A 422 10.36 -9.88 -25.65
CA ARG A 422 11.12 -9.38 -24.50
C ARG A 422 12.63 -9.62 -24.56
N ALA A 423 13.09 -10.46 -25.47
CA ALA A 423 14.49 -10.87 -25.53
C ALA A 423 15.40 -9.79 -26.09
N LYS A 424 14.83 -8.82 -26.81
CA LYS A 424 15.56 -7.71 -27.43
C LYS A 424 15.39 -6.45 -26.62
N SER A 425 16.50 -5.71 -26.44
CA SER A 425 16.41 -4.32 -26.01
C SER A 425 15.77 -3.48 -27.11
N ARG A 426 14.98 -2.50 -26.71
CA ARG A 426 14.27 -1.57 -27.63
C ARG A 426 14.30 -0.17 -27.04
N ARG A 427 14.03 0.84 -27.89
CA ARG A 427 13.85 2.21 -27.42
C ARG A 427 12.60 2.33 -26.54
N HIS A 428 12.58 3.30 -25.64
CA HIS A 428 11.44 3.56 -24.76
C HIS A 428 10.12 3.72 -25.53
N ARG A 429 10.15 4.43 -26.65
CA ARG A 429 9.00 4.61 -27.53
C ARG A 429 8.47 3.28 -28.08
N ASP A 430 9.36 2.42 -28.55
CA ASP A 430 8.97 1.13 -29.14
C ASP A 430 8.31 0.21 -28.08
N TRP A 431 8.73 0.32 -26.82
CA TRP A 431 8.06 -0.35 -25.70
C TRP A 431 6.67 0.20 -25.42
N ILE A 432 6.49 1.54 -25.43
CA ILE A 432 5.17 2.17 -25.27
C ILE A 432 4.23 1.73 -26.38
N ASP A 433 4.68 1.78 -27.64
CA ASP A 433 3.90 1.33 -28.80
C ASP A 433 3.52 -0.16 -28.68
N GLY A 434 4.45 -1.01 -28.26
CA GLY A 434 4.20 -2.43 -28.01
C GLY A 434 3.15 -2.66 -26.91
N VAL A 435 3.18 -1.88 -25.83
CA VAL A 435 2.19 -1.94 -24.74
C VAL A 435 0.83 -1.52 -25.25
N LEU A 436 0.72 -0.38 -25.94
CA LEU A 436 -0.55 0.10 -26.51
C LEU A 436 -1.14 -0.90 -27.49
N MET A 437 -0.33 -1.52 -28.35
CA MET A 437 -0.78 -2.59 -29.26
C MET A 437 -1.26 -3.83 -28.50
N SER A 438 -0.60 -4.20 -27.39
CA SER A 438 -1.03 -5.34 -26.58
C SER A 438 -2.36 -5.09 -25.87
N LEU A 439 -2.59 -3.86 -25.40
CA LEU A 439 -3.86 -3.45 -24.80
C LEU A 439 -5.00 -3.43 -25.83
N GLU A 440 -4.73 -2.97 -27.04
CA GLU A 440 -5.70 -2.98 -28.13
C GLU A 440 -6.06 -4.40 -28.56
N PHE A 441 -5.08 -5.27 -28.71
CA PHE A 441 -5.28 -6.68 -29.05
C PHE A 441 -6.14 -7.43 -28.00
N MET A 442 -6.03 -7.08 -26.74
CA MET A 442 -6.78 -7.66 -25.61
C MET A 442 -8.12 -6.95 -25.32
N ASP A 443 -8.57 -6.02 -26.14
CA ASP A 443 -9.73 -5.14 -25.90
C ASP A 443 -9.69 -4.40 -24.55
N LEU A 444 -8.51 -4.25 -23.97
CA LEU A 444 -8.31 -3.55 -22.71
C LEU A 444 -8.30 -2.04 -22.91
N LYS A 445 -7.82 -1.54 -24.05
CA LYS A 445 -7.74 -0.11 -24.36
C LYS A 445 -9.10 0.56 -24.25
N LEU A 446 -10.14 -0.01 -24.88
CA LEU A 446 -11.50 0.49 -24.79
C LEU A 446 -12.01 0.55 -23.36
N LYS A 447 -11.69 -0.45 -22.53
CA LYS A 447 -12.10 -0.46 -21.12
C LYS A 447 -11.40 0.63 -20.31
N LEU A 448 -10.13 0.91 -20.64
CA LEU A 448 -9.38 2.01 -20.05
C LEU A 448 -9.97 3.37 -20.42
N GLU A 449 -10.44 3.54 -21.65
CA GLU A 449 -11.08 4.79 -22.13
C GLU A 449 -12.40 5.10 -21.40
N TYR A 450 -13.13 4.08 -20.93
CA TYR A 450 -14.36 4.25 -20.14
C TYR A 450 -14.13 4.49 -18.65
N ASP A 451 -12.92 4.28 -18.16
CA ASP A 451 -12.53 4.51 -16.77
C ASP A 451 -11.71 5.80 -16.68
N ASP A 452 -12.04 6.69 -15.74
CA ASP A 452 -11.38 8.00 -15.64
C ASP A 452 -9.87 7.88 -15.33
N ALA A 453 -9.49 6.93 -14.48
CA ALA A 453 -8.08 6.67 -14.21
C ALA A 453 -7.40 6.01 -15.42
N GLY A 454 -8.12 5.13 -16.11
CA GLY A 454 -7.67 4.51 -17.36
C GLY A 454 -7.40 5.54 -18.45
N LEU A 455 -8.33 6.48 -18.63
CA LEU A 455 -8.17 7.56 -19.61
C LEU A 455 -6.94 8.42 -19.31
N GLN A 456 -6.72 8.80 -18.02
CA GLN A 456 -5.55 9.59 -17.63
C GLN A 456 -4.24 8.79 -17.78
N ILE A 457 -4.26 7.46 -17.58
CA ILE A 457 -3.10 6.59 -17.85
C ILE A 457 -2.78 6.54 -19.35
N LEU A 458 -3.80 6.43 -20.21
CA LEU A 458 -3.59 6.46 -21.67
C LEU A 458 -3.03 7.81 -22.14
N GLN A 459 -3.52 8.92 -21.58
CA GLN A 459 -2.97 10.26 -21.83
C GLN A 459 -1.52 10.38 -21.34
N LEU A 460 -1.20 9.79 -20.19
CA LEU A 460 0.19 9.73 -19.69
C LEU A 460 1.09 8.96 -20.67
N LEU A 461 0.65 7.78 -21.13
CA LEU A 461 1.40 7.00 -22.12
C LEU A 461 1.65 7.76 -23.42
N ASP A 462 0.64 8.50 -23.90
CA ASP A 462 0.78 9.32 -25.11
C ASP A 462 1.75 10.50 -24.90
N THR A 463 1.68 11.16 -23.74
CA THR A 463 2.64 12.20 -23.34
C THR A 463 4.06 11.65 -23.28
N LEU A 464 4.26 10.53 -22.58
CA LEU A 464 5.56 9.87 -22.47
C LEU A 464 6.11 9.46 -23.82
N ARG A 465 5.24 8.95 -24.70
CA ARG A 465 5.60 8.60 -26.09
C ARG A 465 6.18 9.77 -26.88
N GLY A 466 5.57 10.95 -26.73
CA GLY A 466 6.08 12.18 -27.36
C GLY A 466 7.39 12.65 -26.74
N GLU A 467 7.52 12.61 -25.41
CA GLU A 467 8.73 13.05 -24.68
C GLU A 467 9.96 12.21 -25.05
N VAL A 468 9.81 10.87 -25.18
CA VAL A 468 10.93 9.97 -25.48
C VAL A 468 11.19 9.74 -26.96
N GLU A 469 10.52 10.46 -27.86
CA GLU A 469 10.60 10.24 -29.32
C GLU A 469 12.04 10.28 -29.87
N LEU A 470 12.84 11.21 -29.37
CA LEU A 470 14.22 11.38 -29.82
C LEU A 470 15.24 10.50 -29.06
N LEU A 471 14.79 9.79 -28.05
CA LEU A 471 15.69 8.93 -27.26
C LEU A 471 16.00 7.66 -28.06
N GLN A 472 17.23 7.58 -28.59
CA GLN A 472 17.66 6.46 -29.41
C GLN A 472 18.19 5.27 -28.62
N ARG A 473 18.40 5.44 -27.31
CA ARG A 473 18.97 4.37 -26.47
C ARG A 473 17.96 3.24 -26.25
N GLU A 474 18.45 2.04 -26.41
CA GLU A 474 17.69 0.82 -26.16
C GLU A 474 17.86 0.35 -24.71
N VAL A 475 16.75 -0.11 -24.12
CA VAL A 475 16.69 -0.67 -22.78
C VAL A 475 15.95 -1.99 -22.77
N SER A 476 16.24 -2.83 -21.79
CA SER A 476 15.47 -4.06 -21.58
C SER A 476 14.03 -3.73 -21.15
N PHE A 477 13.11 -4.67 -21.37
CA PHE A 477 11.73 -4.47 -20.94
C PHE A 477 11.61 -4.30 -19.42
N ALA A 478 12.41 -5.00 -18.63
CA ALA A 478 12.40 -4.87 -17.17
C ALA A 478 12.80 -3.46 -16.72
N ALA A 479 13.89 -2.90 -17.28
CA ALA A 479 14.31 -1.54 -16.97
C ALA A 479 13.28 -0.49 -17.42
N TRP A 480 12.65 -0.71 -18.58
CA TRP A 480 11.56 0.13 -19.04
C TRP A 480 10.32 0.05 -18.11
N LEU A 481 9.96 -1.14 -17.65
CA LEU A 481 8.82 -1.34 -16.73
C LEU A 481 9.06 -0.65 -15.38
N ASP A 482 10.27 -0.73 -14.84
CA ASP A 482 10.62 -0.04 -13.60
C ASP A 482 10.55 1.48 -13.77
N TRP A 483 11.03 2.00 -14.89
CA TRP A 483 10.84 3.41 -15.25
C TRP A 483 9.35 3.78 -15.36
N PHE A 484 8.54 2.96 -16.02
CA PHE A 484 7.10 3.24 -16.16
C PHE A 484 6.37 3.21 -14.81
N LYS A 485 6.73 2.28 -13.91
CA LYS A 485 6.21 2.26 -12.53
C LYS A 485 6.52 3.56 -11.79
N THR A 486 7.73 4.10 -11.96
CA THR A 486 8.10 5.40 -11.40
C THR A 486 7.22 6.52 -11.98
N GLN A 487 6.93 6.48 -13.29
CA GLN A 487 6.03 7.46 -13.89
C GLN A 487 4.60 7.39 -13.33
N LEU A 488 4.08 6.20 -13.05
CA LEU A 488 2.79 6.04 -12.37
C LEU A 488 2.81 6.56 -10.93
N GLU A 489 3.94 6.46 -10.24
CA GLU A 489 4.12 6.97 -8.89
C GLU A 489 4.25 8.49 -8.83
N ASP A 490 4.90 9.11 -9.81
CA ASP A 490 5.14 10.55 -9.88
C ASP A 490 3.91 11.33 -10.38
N ASN A 491 2.99 10.67 -11.06
CA ASN A 491 1.77 11.31 -11.56
C ASN A 491 0.59 11.08 -10.63
N THR A 492 -0.31 12.07 -10.60
CA THR A 492 -1.53 12.02 -9.78
C THR A 492 -2.76 11.81 -10.64
N PHE A 493 -3.62 10.91 -10.23
CA PHE A 493 -5.00 10.81 -10.72
C PHE A 493 -5.87 11.85 -10.01
N LYS A 494 -6.65 12.61 -10.76
CA LYS A 494 -7.65 13.55 -10.25
C LYS A 494 -9.02 13.17 -10.77
N ASP A 495 -9.97 12.99 -9.86
CA ASP A 495 -11.37 12.78 -10.22
C ASP A 495 -12.01 14.12 -10.57
N THR A 496 -12.22 14.35 -11.87
CA THR A 496 -12.78 15.60 -12.38
C THR A 496 -14.31 15.63 -12.38
N LYS A 497 -14.97 14.52 -12.05
CA LYS A 497 -16.44 14.41 -12.03
C LYS A 497 -17.06 14.93 -10.74
N ILE A 498 -16.29 14.97 -9.65
CA ILE A 498 -16.74 15.48 -8.36
C ILE A 498 -16.54 16.99 -8.35
N ASN A 499 -17.64 17.73 -8.36
CA ASN A 499 -17.67 19.16 -8.09
C ASN A 499 -18.40 19.37 -6.75
N SER A 500 -17.69 19.76 -5.72
CA SER A 500 -18.21 19.95 -4.36
C SER A 500 -17.63 21.22 -3.75
N PRO A 501 -18.43 21.98 -2.96
CA PRO A 501 -17.93 23.11 -2.21
C PRO A 501 -17.07 22.70 -1.01
N ILE A 502 -17.03 21.40 -0.70
CA ILE A 502 -16.13 20.83 0.31
C ILE A 502 -14.94 20.21 -0.43
N CYS A 503 -13.72 20.67 -0.12
CA CYS A 503 -12.53 20.21 -0.83
C CYS A 503 -11.38 19.82 0.11
N PHE A 504 -10.60 18.81 -0.32
CA PHE A 504 -9.26 18.61 0.17
C PHE A 504 -8.31 19.51 -0.62
N THR A 505 -7.57 20.35 0.08
CA THR A 505 -6.64 21.30 -0.55
C THR A 505 -5.32 21.41 0.24
N HIS A 506 -4.24 21.81 -0.43
CA HIS A 506 -2.96 22.12 0.24
C HIS A 506 -3.05 23.48 0.94
N LEU A 507 -2.24 23.66 1.98
CA LEU A 507 -2.10 24.96 2.65
C LEU A 507 -1.74 26.05 1.64
N SER A 508 -0.75 25.79 0.77
CA SER A 508 -0.34 26.72 -0.30
C SER A 508 -1.41 26.93 -1.38
N ALA A 509 -2.29 25.97 -1.62
CA ALA A 509 -3.38 26.11 -2.60
C ALA A 509 -4.62 26.83 -2.02
N ALA A 510 -4.66 27.01 -0.70
CA ALA A 510 -5.67 27.82 -0.01
C ALA A 510 -5.41 29.34 -0.06
N ARG A 511 -4.23 29.74 -0.55
CA ARG A 511 -3.83 31.16 -0.69
C ARG A 511 -4.88 31.99 -1.40
N LEU A 512 -5.21 33.14 -0.82
CA LEU A 512 -6.14 34.11 -1.41
C LEU A 512 -7.56 33.53 -1.73
N ARG A 513 -7.92 32.44 -1.10
CA ARG A 513 -9.26 31.85 -1.20
C ARG A 513 -9.98 32.03 0.12
N CYS A 514 -11.27 32.35 0.03
CA CYS A 514 -12.13 32.46 1.19
C CYS A 514 -12.97 31.19 1.35
N PHE A 515 -12.96 30.64 2.55
CA PHE A 515 -13.78 29.48 2.93
C PHE A 515 -14.62 29.84 4.15
N ASP A 516 -15.87 29.37 4.16
CA ASP A 516 -16.72 29.54 5.33
C ASP A 516 -16.19 28.76 6.53
N GLY A 517 -15.53 27.59 6.26
CA GLY A 517 -14.90 26.76 7.27
C GLY A 517 -13.58 26.18 6.81
N ILE A 518 -12.60 26.07 7.73
CA ILE A 518 -11.29 25.44 7.47
C ILE A 518 -11.04 24.36 8.53
N ILE A 519 -10.59 23.20 8.10
CA ILE A 519 -10.18 22.08 8.96
C ILE A 519 -8.72 21.75 8.70
N PHE A 520 -7.87 21.92 9.71
CA PHE A 520 -6.51 21.44 9.72
C PHE A 520 -6.50 20.04 10.33
N ALA A 521 -6.27 19.01 9.51
CA ALA A 521 -6.38 17.61 9.91
C ALA A 521 -5.01 16.94 9.96
N GLY A 522 -4.75 16.14 11.00
CA GLY A 522 -3.44 15.51 11.22
C GLY A 522 -2.36 16.54 11.57
N ALA A 523 -2.73 17.58 12.34
CA ALA A 523 -1.86 18.69 12.71
C ALA A 523 -0.90 18.31 13.86
N ASP A 524 -0.17 17.22 13.71
CA ASP A 524 0.86 16.77 14.68
C ASP A 524 2.27 17.23 14.28
N ASP A 525 3.21 17.11 15.21
CA ASP A 525 4.56 17.61 15.07
C ASP A 525 5.36 16.84 13.99
N GLY A 526 5.01 15.61 13.72
CA GLY A 526 5.61 14.79 12.67
C GLY A 526 5.14 15.14 11.25
N ASN A 527 4.01 15.86 11.14
CA ASN A 527 3.38 16.18 9.86
C ASN A 527 3.46 17.67 9.51
N PHE A 528 3.55 18.56 10.50
CA PHE A 528 3.58 20.01 10.26
C PHE A 528 4.39 20.74 11.33
N PRO A 529 5.32 21.66 10.99
CA PRO A 529 5.64 22.10 9.62
C PRO A 529 6.19 20.96 8.77
N LEU A 530 5.90 21.00 7.48
CA LEU A 530 6.33 19.97 6.55
C LEU A 530 7.87 19.92 6.54
N ALA A 531 8.42 18.76 6.93
CA ALA A 531 9.81 18.46 6.66
C ALA A 531 9.94 18.28 5.14
N GLU A 532 10.37 19.30 4.42
CA GLU A 532 10.58 19.15 2.99
C GLU A 532 11.61 18.06 2.71
N THR A 533 11.25 17.18 1.79
CA THR A 533 12.19 16.23 1.17
C THR A 533 13.16 17.05 0.31
N ARG A 534 14.20 17.55 0.96
CA ARG A 534 15.28 18.24 0.25
C ARG A 534 16.06 17.23 -0.55
N THR A 535 16.56 17.69 -1.69
CA THR A 535 17.62 16.95 -2.35
C THR A 535 18.79 16.84 -1.37
N PRO A 536 19.35 15.67 -1.12
CA PRO A 536 20.38 15.48 -0.10
C PRO A 536 21.72 16.17 -0.43
N HIS A 537 21.81 16.84 -1.59
CA HIS A 537 23.08 17.28 -2.17
C HIS A 537 23.55 18.68 -1.74
N PHE A 538 22.67 19.54 -1.20
CA PHE A 538 23.08 20.86 -0.76
C PHE A 538 22.54 21.19 0.63
N GLY A 539 23.44 21.38 1.60
CA GLY A 539 23.06 21.99 2.89
C GLY A 539 22.72 23.47 2.76
N ASP A 540 21.98 24.02 3.73
CA ASP A 540 21.51 25.43 3.70
C ASP A 540 22.61 26.46 3.46
N GLY A 541 23.82 26.24 4.00
CA GLY A 541 24.95 27.14 3.77
C GLY A 541 25.38 27.21 2.30
N VAL A 542 25.33 26.07 1.58
CA VAL A 542 25.64 26.03 0.14
C VAL A 542 24.48 26.63 -0.65
N ARG A 543 23.25 26.33 -0.27
CA ARG A 543 22.04 26.89 -0.90
C ARG A 543 22.03 28.43 -0.82
N ALA A 544 22.32 28.97 0.36
CA ALA A 544 22.40 30.44 0.56
C ALA A 544 23.47 31.08 -0.31
N GLN A 545 24.67 30.47 -0.45
CA GLN A 545 25.73 30.98 -1.28
C GLN A 545 25.42 30.91 -2.78
N LEU A 546 24.61 29.91 -3.19
CA LEU A 546 24.12 29.77 -4.56
C LEU A 546 22.82 30.54 -4.80
N GLU A 547 22.37 31.34 -3.84
CA GLU A 547 21.11 32.10 -3.90
C GLU A 547 19.87 31.22 -4.11
N LEU A 548 19.96 29.93 -3.71
CA LEU A 548 18.82 28.97 -3.73
C LEU A 548 18.00 29.11 -2.45
N ARG A 549 16.71 28.78 -2.53
CA ARG A 549 15.85 28.79 -1.35
C ARG A 549 16.39 27.88 -0.25
N THR A 550 16.48 28.41 0.95
CA THR A 550 16.94 27.76 2.17
C THR A 550 15.74 27.15 2.95
N THR A 551 16.03 26.42 4.02
CA THR A 551 14.99 25.96 4.94
C THR A 551 14.19 27.09 5.53
N ASP A 552 14.87 28.18 5.90
CA ASP A 552 14.22 29.33 6.52
C ASP A 552 13.26 30.02 5.55
N ASP A 553 13.56 30.06 4.25
CA ASP A 553 12.65 30.59 3.23
C ASP A 553 11.38 29.73 3.11
N PHE A 554 11.51 28.39 3.18
CA PHE A 554 10.35 27.49 3.17
C PHE A 554 9.51 27.61 4.43
N ILE A 555 10.16 27.63 5.61
CA ILE A 555 9.49 27.83 6.90
C ILE A 555 8.75 29.19 6.91
N HIS A 556 9.37 30.22 6.38
CA HIS A 556 8.73 31.54 6.28
C HIS A 556 7.49 31.49 5.37
N ALA A 557 7.60 30.84 4.21
CA ALA A 557 6.48 30.68 3.28
C ALA A 557 5.32 29.92 3.93
N ASP A 558 5.60 28.80 4.62
CA ASP A 558 4.60 28.02 5.32
C ASP A 558 3.94 28.82 6.47
N LYS A 559 4.68 29.66 7.18
CA LYS A 559 4.13 30.56 8.21
C LYS A 559 3.17 31.60 7.60
N VAL A 560 3.56 32.23 6.50
CA VAL A 560 2.70 33.17 5.77
C VAL A 560 1.42 32.49 5.29
N ASP A 561 1.53 31.26 4.76
CA ASP A 561 0.41 30.46 4.32
C ASP A 561 -0.54 30.09 5.48
N LEU A 562 0.01 29.67 6.62
CA LEU A 562 -0.78 29.36 7.81
C LEU A 562 -1.53 30.59 8.34
N ILE A 563 -0.83 31.72 8.47
CA ILE A 563 -1.45 32.97 8.93
C ILE A 563 -2.56 33.41 7.97
N GLY A 564 -2.29 33.35 6.66
CA GLY A 564 -3.30 33.66 5.65
C GLY A 564 -4.53 32.76 5.75
N ALA A 565 -4.35 31.46 5.95
CA ALA A 565 -5.44 30.52 6.13
C ALA A 565 -6.23 30.76 7.43
N LEU A 566 -5.55 31.03 8.55
CA LEU A 566 -6.17 31.37 9.84
C LEU A 566 -7.04 32.64 9.75
N LEU A 567 -6.60 33.64 8.97
CA LEU A 567 -7.34 34.90 8.82
C LEU A 567 -8.45 34.83 7.78
N SER A 568 -8.45 33.84 6.89
CA SER A 568 -9.41 33.72 5.77
C SER A 568 -10.76 33.11 6.16
N SER A 569 -10.91 32.58 7.37
CA SER A 569 -12.17 31.94 7.83
C SER A 569 -12.53 32.34 9.25
N SER A 570 -13.83 32.29 9.54
CA SER A 570 -14.37 32.49 10.90
C SER A 570 -14.70 31.18 11.61
N ASN A 571 -14.54 30.05 10.96
CA ASN A 571 -14.80 28.73 11.53
C ASN A 571 -13.61 27.82 11.25
N ILE A 572 -12.81 27.53 12.27
CA ILE A 572 -11.58 26.78 12.15
C ILE A 572 -11.58 25.62 13.14
N LEU A 573 -11.25 24.43 12.66
CA LEU A 573 -11.04 23.26 13.50
C LEU A 573 -9.63 22.73 13.27
N VAL A 574 -8.89 22.50 14.36
CA VAL A 574 -7.56 21.87 14.36
C VAL A 574 -7.65 20.50 15.01
N THR A 575 -7.28 19.45 14.30
CA THR A 575 -7.33 18.09 14.82
C THR A 575 -5.97 17.39 14.71
N TRP A 576 -5.67 16.58 15.69
CA TRP A 576 -4.51 15.70 15.67
C TRP A 576 -4.76 14.45 16.51
N GLN A 577 -3.99 13.39 16.28
CA GLN A 577 -4.00 12.21 17.12
C GLN A 577 -3.06 12.40 18.29
N SER A 578 -3.55 12.29 19.53
CA SER A 578 -2.72 12.37 20.74
C SER A 578 -1.90 11.12 21.00
N GLN A 579 -2.25 10.00 20.33
CA GLN A 579 -1.51 8.74 20.36
C GLN A 579 -1.39 8.19 18.93
N LYS A 580 -0.16 7.75 18.57
CA LYS A 580 0.15 7.14 17.29
C LYS A 580 1.10 5.96 17.52
N ASP A 581 0.77 4.78 17.01
CA ASP A 581 1.55 3.54 17.20
C ASP A 581 1.84 3.19 18.68
N ASN A 582 0.91 3.48 19.60
CA ASN A 582 1.00 3.34 21.05
C ASN A 582 2.00 4.29 21.75
N GLU A 583 2.46 5.32 21.07
CA GLU A 583 3.29 6.39 21.63
C GLU A 583 2.49 7.69 21.72
N ASN A 584 2.89 8.57 22.66
CA ASN A 584 2.32 9.91 22.73
C ASN A 584 2.75 10.71 21.52
N ASN A 585 1.79 11.36 20.89
CA ASN A 585 1.99 12.18 19.71
C ASN A 585 1.60 13.64 20.04
N LEU A 586 2.49 14.56 19.72
CA LEU A 586 2.32 15.96 20.06
C LEU A 586 1.64 16.72 18.90
N ILE A 587 0.93 17.75 19.26
CA ILE A 587 0.41 18.71 18.27
C ILE A 587 1.57 19.45 17.62
N SER A 588 1.39 19.91 16.40
CA SER A 588 2.34 20.78 15.70
C SER A 588 2.82 21.94 16.59
N PRO A 589 4.12 22.25 16.63
CA PRO A 589 4.66 23.34 17.42
C PRO A 589 3.99 24.68 17.12
N TRP A 590 3.59 24.93 15.88
CA TRP A 590 2.96 26.19 15.50
C TRP A 590 1.52 26.32 16.02
N PHE A 591 0.73 25.27 15.99
CA PHE A 591 -0.59 25.26 16.60
C PHE A 591 -0.52 25.24 18.12
N GLU A 592 0.52 24.63 18.70
CA GLU A 592 0.75 24.67 20.15
C GLU A 592 1.15 26.06 20.62
N SER A 593 2.04 26.77 19.90
CA SER A 593 2.40 28.17 20.19
C SER A 593 1.16 29.06 20.17
N PHE A 594 0.27 28.89 19.18
CA PHE A 594 -1.00 29.62 19.12
C PHE A 594 -1.86 29.36 20.35
N ARG A 595 -2.06 28.07 20.69
CA ARG A 595 -2.88 27.64 21.81
C ARG A 595 -2.35 28.13 23.16
N LEU A 596 -1.05 28.01 23.38
CA LEU A 596 -0.37 28.46 24.60
C LEU A 596 -0.46 29.96 24.77
N TYR A 597 -0.16 30.74 23.73
CA TYR A 597 -0.24 32.21 23.75
C TYR A 597 -1.68 32.67 24.04
N TYR A 598 -2.70 32.02 23.43
CA TYR A 598 -4.11 32.28 23.72
C TYR A 598 -4.44 31.98 25.19
N THR A 599 -4.07 30.79 25.68
CA THR A 599 -4.37 30.37 27.07
C THR A 599 -3.69 31.27 28.10
N GLN A 600 -2.45 31.68 27.85
CA GLN A 600 -1.72 32.60 28.73
C GLN A 600 -2.39 33.96 28.82
N ARG A 601 -2.92 34.44 27.70
CA ARG A 601 -3.49 35.78 27.62
C ARG A 601 -4.91 35.88 28.24
N TRP A 602 -5.73 34.84 28.03
CA TRP A 602 -7.16 34.90 28.43
C TRP A 602 -7.57 33.84 29.46
N GLY A 603 -6.67 32.94 29.84
CA GLY A 603 -6.95 31.92 30.87
C GLY A 603 -7.92 30.82 30.46
N GLU A 604 -8.35 30.80 29.19
CA GLU A 604 -9.31 29.84 28.67
C GLU A 604 -8.65 28.90 27.66
N GLY A 605 -9.11 27.65 27.57
CA GLY A 605 -8.65 26.66 26.58
C GLY A 605 -9.46 26.73 25.29
N LEU A 606 -8.85 26.39 24.17
CA LEU A 606 -9.50 26.30 22.86
C LEU A 606 -9.99 24.88 22.53
N ILE A 607 -9.93 23.95 23.48
CA ILE A 607 -10.40 22.57 23.25
C ILE A 607 -11.91 22.54 23.24
N ASP A 608 -12.50 22.01 22.16
CA ASP A 608 -13.93 21.88 21.99
C ASP A 608 -14.49 20.69 22.80
N SER A 609 -14.94 20.97 24.02
CA SER A 609 -15.54 19.96 24.91
C SER A 609 -16.93 19.51 24.45
N ASP A 610 -17.66 20.33 23.70
CA ASP A 610 -18.96 19.97 23.14
C ASP A 610 -18.79 18.98 21.99
N LEU A 611 -17.91 19.26 21.05
CA LEU A 611 -17.55 18.31 19.97
C LEU A 611 -17.04 16.98 20.57
N GLN A 612 -16.20 17.04 21.61
CA GLN A 612 -15.70 15.84 22.27
C GLN A 612 -16.83 15.02 22.90
N SER A 613 -17.78 15.69 23.53
CA SER A 613 -18.97 15.05 24.09
C SER A 613 -19.86 14.39 23.04
N ARG A 614 -20.07 15.05 21.90
CA ARG A 614 -20.85 14.53 20.78
C ARG A 614 -20.16 13.32 20.11
N VAL A 615 -18.86 13.37 19.89
CA VAL A 615 -18.08 12.25 19.37
C VAL A 615 -18.15 11.06 20.33
N ASN A 616 -17.99 11.29 21.63
CA ASN A 616 -18.10 10.25 22.65
C ASN A 616 -19.50 9.65 22.75
N LEU A 617 -20.57 10.46 22.57
CA LEU A 617 -21.94 9.96 22.49
C LEU A 617 -22.16 9.06 21.29
N PHE A 618 -21.64 9.44 20.14
CA PHE A 618 -21.70 8.60 18.93
C PHE A 618 -20.97 7.25 19.14
N ASP A 619 -19.80 7.26 19.75
CA ASP A 619 -19.05 6.05 20.06
C ASP A 619 -19.78 5.18 21.10
N ARG A 620 -20.44 5.81 22.08
CA ARG A 620 -21.28 5.09 23.05
C ARG A 620 -22.52 4.50 22.40
N GLN A 621 -23.18 5.21 21.48
CA GLN A 621 -24.32 4.67 20.75
C GLN A 621 -23.92 3.48 19.86
N GLN A 622 -22.77 3.52 19.19
CA GLN A 622 -22.26 2.36 18.46
C GLN A 622 -21.93 1.20 19.40
N ARG A 623 -21.31 1.45 20.54
CA ARG A 623 -21.06 0.43 21.57
C ARG A 623 -22.36 -0.06 22.20
N GLY A 624 -23.34 0.82 22.38
CA GLY A 624 -24.67 0.48 22.88
C GLY A 624 -25.45 -0.41 21.92
N LEU A 625 -25.31 -0.20 20.61
CA LEU A 625 -25.84 -1.11 19.61
C LEU A 625 -25.12 -2.47 19.63
N GLN A 626 -23.82 -2.49 19.94
CA GLN A 626 -23.09 -3.73 20.20
C GLN A 626 -23.52 -4.39 21.53
N ALA A 627 -23.88 -3.63 22.56
CA ALA A 627 -24.37 -4.14 23.84
C ALA A 627 -25.82 -4.69 23.76
N MET A 628 -26.59 -4.32 22.75
CA MET A 628 -27.89 -4.98 22.43
C MET A 628 -27.68 -6.30 21.68
N TYR A 629 -26.47 -6.60 21.24
CA TYR A 629 -26.13 -7.94 20.76
C TYR A 629 -26.03 -8.85 21.97
N GLN A 630 -27.09 -9.62 22.23
CA GLN A 630 -26.97 -10.75 23.15
C GLN A 630 -25.92 -11.69 22.53
N PRO A 631 -24.88 -12.07 23.30
CA PRO A 631 -23.94 -13.05 22.79
C PRO A 631 -24.74 -14.26 22.32
N SER A 632 -24.56 -14.65 21.08
CA SER A 632 -25.18 -15.86 20.57
C SER A 632 -24.71 -17.01 21.44
N SER A 633 -25.64 -17.85 21.89
CA SER A 633 -25.29 -19.11 22.55
C SER A 633 -24.32 -19.90 21.68
N GLU A 634 -23.49 -20.71 22.31
CA GLU A 634 -22.63 -21.65 21.58
C GLU A 634 -23.45 -22.38 20.51
N PRO A 635 -22.96 -22.48 19.27
CA PRO A 635 -23.68 -23.20 18.25
C PRO A 635 -23.80 -24.67 18.69
N GLN A 636 -25.02 -25.17 18.70
CA GLN A 636 -25.34 -26.54 19.04
C GLN A 636 -26.18 -27.10 17.90
N VAL A 637 -25.81 -28.28 17.40
CA VAL A 637 -26.49 -28.91 16.28
C VAL A 637 -26.90 -30.31 16.68
N SER A 638 -28.16 -30.67 16.42
CA SER A 638 -28.66 -32.05 16.53
C SER A 638 -28.80 -32.61 15.11
N LEU A 639 -28.38 -33.86 14.91
CA LEU A 639 -28.48 -34.56 13.63
C LEU A 639 -29.78 -35.31 13.53
N ALA A 640 -30.43 -35.23 12.38
CA ALA A 640 -31.47 -36.22 12.05
C ALA A 640 -30.85 -37.60 11.79
N ALA A 641 -31.56 -38.67 12.04
CA ALA A 641 -31.06 -40.06 11.86
C ALA A 641 -30.50 -40.33 10.44
N SER A 642 -31.04 -39.66 9.43
CA SER A 642 -30.55 -39.72 8.03
C SER A 642 -29.24 -38.97 7.77
N GLU A 643 -28.85 -38.08 8.66
CA GLU A 643 -27.64 -37.24 8.53
C GLU A 643 -26.44 -37.85 9.25
N ILE A 644 -26.64 -38.85 10.10
CA ILE A 644 -25.56 -39.50 10.81
C ILE A 644 -24.70 -40.30 9.80
N PRO A 645 -23.39 -40.05 9.75
CA PRO A 645 -22.50 -40.72 8.81
C PRO A 645 -22.47 -42.25 9.05
N ARG A 646 -22.62 -43.01 7.98
CA ARG A 646 -22.50 -44.48 8.02
C ARG A 646 -21.04 -44.93 7.91
N LYS A 647 -20.12 -44.05 7.66
CA LYS A 647 -18.68 -44.30 7.64
C LYS A 647 -17.95 -43.24 8.43
N ILE A 648 -17.01 -43.62 9.29
CA ILE A 648 -16.18 -42.75 10.06
C ILE A 648 -14.71 -43.14 9.97
N SER A 649 -13.86 -42.21 9.61
CA SER A 649 -12.41 -42.45 9.60
C SER A 649 -11.79 -42.26 10.99
N VAL A 650 -10.59 -42.78 11.20
CA VAL A 650 -9.79 -42.54 12.43
C VAL A 650 -9.66 -41.05 12.75
N SER A 651 -9.40 -40.25 11.74
CA SER A 651 -9.34 -38.77 11.91
C SER A 651 -10.72 -38.15 12.18
N GLY A 652 -11.80 -38.74 11.65
CA GLY A 652 -13.17 -38.31 11.93
C GLY A 652 -13.56 -38.58 13.39
N TYR A 653 -13.18 -39.73 13.91
CA TYR A 653 -13.38 -40.05 15.32
C TYR A 653 -12.58 -39.11 16.23
N GLN A 654 -11.32 -38.83 15.93
CA GLN A 654 -10.52 -37.87 16.67
C GLN A 654 -11.19 -36.49 16.65
N SER A 655 -11.69 -36.01 15.49
CA SER A 655 -12.38 -34.73 15.39
C SER A 655 -13.66 -34.65 16.22
N LEU A 656 -14.42 -35.78 16.31
CA LEU A 656 -15.63 -35.88 17.15
C LEU A 656 -15.30 -35.74 18.65
N LEU A 657 -14.17 -36.32 19.10
CA LEU A 657 -13.68 -36.18 20.46
C LEU A 657 -13.15 -34.77 20.77
N ASP A 658 -12.37 -34.23 19.86
CA ASP A 658 -11.76 -32.92 20.02
C ASP A 658 -12.79 -31.77 20.05
N CYS A 659 -13.77 -31.83 19.12
CA CYS A 659 -14.85 -30.87 19.03
C CYS A 659 -16.01 -31.43 18.20
N PRO A 660 -17.15 -31.78 18.83
CA PRO A 660 -18.32 -32.29 18.11
C PRO A 660 -18.83 -31.36 17.00
N TYR A 661 -18.78 -30.05 17.19
CA TYR A 661 -19.16 -29.08 16.16
C TYR A 661 -18.19 -29.07 14.97
N GLN A 662 -16.90 -29.26 15.20
CA GLN A 662 -15.91 -29.38 14.12
C GLN A 662 -16.17 -30.67 13.31
N PHE A 663 -16.48 -31.76 13.97
CA PHE A 663 -16.89 -33.00 13.31
C PHE A 663 -18.12 -32.79 12.43
N PHE A 664 -19.15 -32.09 12.92
CA PHE A 664 -20.33 -31.74 12.14
C PHE A 664 -19.95 -31.00 10.84
N ILE A 665 -19.18 -29.94 10.94
CA ILE A 665 -18.81 -29.13 9.77
C ILE A 665 -17.96 -29.94 8.76
N ARG A 666 -16.96 -30.69 9.26
CA ARG A 666 -16.00 -31.39 8.39
C ARG A 666 -16.51 -32.71 7.81
N TYR A 667 -17.24 -33.49 8.61
CA TYR A 667 -17.55 -34.85 8.25
C TYR A 667 -19.04 -35.08 7.93
N VAL A 668 -19.95 -34.26 8.47
CA VAL A 668 -21.37 -34.31 8.12
C VAL A 668 -21.65 -33.37 6.95
N LEU A 669 -21.35 -32.07 7.09
CA LEU A 669 -21.51 -31.07 6.03
C LEU A 669 -20.45 -31.17 4.94
N ARG A 670 -19.34 -31.85 5.20
CA ARG A 670 -18.18 -31.97 4.30
C ARG A 670 -17.61 -30.64 3.83
N THR A 671 -17.69 -29.65 4.69
CA THR A 671 -17.17 -28.29 4.42
C THR A 671 -15.74 -28.15 4.95
N ARG A 672 -14.85 -27.62 4.14
CA ARG A 672 -13.44 -27.37 4.51
C ARG A 672 -13.06 -25.94 4.15
N GLU A 673 -12.09 -25.42 4.87
CA GLU A 673 -11.47 -24.14 4.49
C GLU A 673 -10.86 -24.28 3.08
N PRO A 674 -11.06 -23.29 2.20
CA PRO A 674 -10.41 -23.30 0.89
C PRO A 674 -8.89 -23.29 1.06
N GLU A 675 -8.21 -24.14 0.32
CA GLU A 675 -6.74 -24.15 0.31
C GLU A 675 -6.20 -22.84 -0.26
N ILE A 676 -5.20 -22.28 0.42
CA ILE A 676 -4.48 -21.09 -0.04
C ILE A 676 -3.67 -21.47 -1.29
N LEU A 677 -3.67 -20.59 -2.27
CA LEU A 677 -2.82 -20.73 -3.46
C LEU A 677 -1.40 -20.28 -3.10
N ASP A 678 -0.61 -21.20 -2.57
CA ASP A 678 0.77 -20.95 -2.16
C ASP A 678 1.73 -21.85 -2.96
N PHE A 679 2.95 -21.35 -3.17
CA PHE A 679 4.02 -22.11 -3.81
C PHE A 679 4.86 -22.90 -2.81
N GLU A 680 4.91 -22.46 -1.55
CA GLU A 680 5.66 -23.17 -0.52
C GLU A 680 4.90 -24.40 -0.03
N PRO A 681 5.56 -25.57 0.02
CA PRO A 681 4.92 -26.77 0.54
C PRO A 681 4.73 -26.66 2.05
N SER A 682 3.54 -27.01 2.50
CA SER A 682 3.22 -27.11 3.92
C SER A 682 3.95 -28.31 4.57
N ASN A 683 4.17 -28.26 5.89
CA ASN A 683 4.73 -29.41 6.63
C ASN A 683 3.91 -30.70 6.46
N ARG A 684 2.60 -30.59 6.22
CA ARG A 684 1.71 -31.72 5.92
C ARG A 684 2.05 -32.36 4.56
N GLU A 685 2.27 -31.53 3.53
CA GLU A 685 2.64 -32.04 2.19
C GLU A 685 3.98 -32.74 2.22
N LEU A 686 4.93 -32.23 3.01
CA LEU A 686 6.24 -32.84 3.20
C LEU A 686 6.15 -34.16 3.96
N GLY A 687 5.27 -34.26 4.95
CA GLY A 687 4.96 -35.54 5.60
C GLY A 687 4.41 -36.55 4.60
N ASN A 688 3.45 -36.16 3.77
CA ASN A 688 2.90 -37.02 2.72
C ASN A 688 3.97 -37.49 1.71
N VAL A 689 4.92 -36.61 1.34
CA VAL A 689 6.05 -37.01 0.48
C VAL A 689 6.89 -38.11 1.12
N LEU A 690 7.16 -38.04 2.42
CA LEU A 690 7.89 -39.10 3.14
C LEU A 690 7.10 -40.42 3.14
N HIS A 691 5.83 -40.42 3.44
CA HIS A 691 4.99 -41.63 3.40
C HIS A 691 5.01 -42.29 2.00
N VAL A 692 4.77 -41.52 0.94
CA VAL A 692 4.82 -42.03 -0.45
C VAL A 692 6.22 -42.51 -0.84
N THR A 693 7.25 -41.85 -0.35
CA THR A 693 8.66 -42.26 -0.60
C THR A 693 8.92 -43.63 0.04
N LEU A 694 8.54 -43.80 1.30
CA LEU A 694 8.75 -45.02 2.03
C LEU A 694 7.90 -46.18 1.47
N GLU A 695 6.65 -45.93 1.11
CA GLU A 695 5.79 -46.89 0.41
C GLU A 695 6.44 -47.40 -0.88
N LYS A 696 6.84 -46.51 -1.77
CA LYS A 696 7.50 -46.88 -3.04
C LYS A 696 8.84 -47.57 -2.84
N PHE A 697 9.57 -47.18 -1.82
CA PHE A 697 10.88 -47.77 -1.50
C PHE A 697 10.69 -49.22 -1.04
N HIS A 698 9.81 -49.48 -0.07
CA HIS A 698 9.58 -50.83 0.45
C HIS A 698 8.85 -51.73 -0.54
N ALA A 699 8.07 -51.19 -1.47
CA ALA A 699 7.52 -51.94 -2.59
C ALA A 699 8.62 -52.50 -3.53
N ARG A 700 9.79 -51.82 -3.62
CA ARG A 700 10.94 -52.27 -4.40
C ARG A 700 11.93 -53.10 -3.56
N HIS A 701 12.07 -52.79 -2.28
CA HIS A 701 12.95 -53.45 -1.33
C HIS A 701 12.15 -53.95 -0.10
N PRO A 702 11.46 -55.13 -0.23
CA PRO A 702 10.78 -55.72 0.92
C PRO A 702 11.74 -56.05 2.07
N SER A 703 12.99 -56.29 1.80
CA SER A 703 14.07 -56.45 2.79
C SER A 703 15.30 -55.64 2.37
N CYS A 704 15.93 -55.00 3.36
CA CYS A 704 17.14 -54.23 3.22
C CYS A 704 18.41 -55.00 3.68
N VAL A 705 18.25 -56.13 4.36
CA VAL A 705 19.38 -56.93 4.89
C VAL A 705 20.12 -57.61 3.73
N GLY A 706 21.45 -57.44 3.74
CA GLY A 706 22.33 -57.99 2.70
C GLY A 706 22.55 -57.11 1.48
N VAL A 707 21.89 -55.99 1.38
CA VAL A 707 22.11 -54.98 0.34
C VAL A 707 23.04 -53.90 0.85
N ASP A 708 23.92 -53.37 -0.04
CA ASP A 708 24.77 -52.26 0.34
C ASP A 708 23.97 -51.00 0.65
N VAL A 709 24.21 -50.43 1.85
CA VAL A 709 23.50 -49.26 2.37
C VAL A 709 23.67 -48.03 1.44
N GLY A 710 24.80 -47.91 0.77
CA GLY A 710 25.05 -46.82 -0.16
C GLY A 710 24.25 -46.95 -1.45
N ILE A 711 23.89 -48.16 -1.86
CA ILE A 711 22.98 -48.40 -2.99
C ILE A 711 21.53 -48.06 -2.55
N LEU A 712 21.07 -48.60 -1.43
CA LEU A 712 19.74 -48.31 -0.90
C LEU A 712 19.52 -46.84 -0.67
N HIS A 713 20.54 -46.14 -0.14
CA HIS A 713 20.47 -44.70 0.10
C HIS A 713 20.33 -43.90 -1.18
N ARG A 714 21.04 -44.25 -2.24
CA ARG A 714 20.91 -43.61 -3.56
C ARG A 714 19.50 -43.79 -4.11
N GLU A 715 18.98 -44.99 -4.05
CA GLU A 715 17.66 -45.31 -4.58
C GLU A 715 16.53 -44.62 -3.81
N ILE A 716 16.58 -44.58 -2.48
CA ILE A 716 15.57 -43.87 -1.69
C ILE A 716 15.61 -42.37 -1.93
N ILE A 717 16.78 -41.80 -2.16
CA ILE A 717 16.93 -40.37 -2.52
C ILE A 717 16.39 -40.09 -3.93
N ASP A 718 16.62 -41.00 -4.88
CA ASP A 718 16.07 -40.87 -6.24
C ASP A 718 14.54 -40.98 -6.24
N ILE A 719 13.96 -41.89 -5.47
CA ILE A 719 12.51 -41.99 -5.23
C ILE A 719 11.99 -40.73 -4.57
N THR A 720 12.70 -40.20 -3.58
CA THR A 720 12.34 -38.93 -2.91
C THR A 720 12.30 -37.76 -3.88
N ARG A 721 13.33 -37.67 -4.74
CA ARG A 721 13.41 -36.63 -5.77
C ARG A 721 12.24 -36.73 -6.74
N GLU A 722 11.98 -37.92 -7.27
CA GLU A 722 10.82 -38.17 -8.15
C GLU A 722 9.50 -37.81 -7.48
N THR A 723 9.36 -38.17 -6.20
CA THR A 723 8.13 -37.90 -5.42
C THR A 723 7.96 -36.41 -5.15
N LEU A 724 9.03 -35.69 -4.77
CA LEU A 724 9.01 -34.23 -4.60
C LEU A 724 8.70 -33.50 -5.91
N GLU A 725 9.32 -33.93 -7.01
CA GLU A 725 9.06 -33.37 -8.33
C GLU A 725 7.61 -33.62 -8.77
N THR A 726 7.04 -34.74 -8.42
CA THR A 726 5.67 -35.11 -8.77
C THR A 726 4.63 -34.37 -7.93
N HIS A 727 4.88 -34.11 -6.63
CA HIS A 727 3.91 -33.53 -5.69
C HIS A 727 4.09 -32.03 -5.49
N ILE A 728 5.31 -31.50 -5.59
CA ILE A 728 5.64 -30.12 -5.28
C ILE A 728 6.03 -29.32 -6.53
N GLY A 729 6.81 -29.91 -7.45
CA GLY A 729 7.08 -29.37 -8.81
C GLY A 729 8.00 -28.15 -8.90
N ILE A 730 8.55 -27.62 -7.79
CA ILE A 730 9.37 -26.40 -7.76
C ILE A 730 10.85 -26.76 -7.58
N ARG A 731 11.67 -26.66 -8.63
CA ARG A 731 13.06 -27.11 -8.63
C ARG A 731 13.93 -26.57 -7.48
N GLY A 732 13.84 -25.29 -7.14
CA GLY A 732 14.62 -24.68 -6.06
C GLY A 732 14.24 -25.21 -4.67
N VAL A 733 12.94 -25.34 -4.40
CA VAL A 733 12.38 -25.87 -3.16
C VAL A 733 12.71 -27.35 -3.02
N THR A 734 12.59 -28.12 -4.09
CA THR A 734 12.93 -29.57 -4.15
C THR A 734 14.38 -29.83 -3.72
N HIS A 735 15.33 -29.03 -4.19
CA HIS A 735 16.75 -29.23 -3.84
C HIS A 735 17.02 -29.02 -2.34
N GLY A 736 16.45 -27.99 -1.73
CA GLY A 736 16.58 -27.73 -0.29
C GLY A 736 16.02 -28.85 0.56
N TRP A 737 14.88 -29.44 0.16
CA TRP A 737 14.24 -30.54 0.88
C TRP A 737 14.96 -31.88 0.70
N ILE A 738 15.52 -32.14 -0.48
CA ILE A 738 16.38 -33.32 -0.70
C ILE A 738 17.58 -33.27 0.23
N THR A 739 18.22 -32.12 0.37
CA THR A 739 19.36 -31.96 1.30
C THR A 739 18.93 -32.25 2.74
N ARG A 740 17.75 -31.79 3.16
CA ARG A 740 17.20 -32.03 4.50
C ARG A 740 16.87 -33.50 4.74
N PHE A 741 16.35 -34.19 3.74
CA PHE A 741 15.98 -35.61 3.84
C PHE A 741 17.19 -36.56 3.69
N TYR A 742 18.29 -36.07 3.15
CA TYR A 742 19.48 -36.90 2.82
C TYR A 742 19.99 -37.66 4.06
N ASP A 743 20.26 -36.95 5.13
CA ASP A 743 20.77 -37.55 6.36
C ASP A 743 19.70 -38.35 7.12
N LEU A 744 18.46 -37.84 7.14
CA LEU A 744 17.34 -38.49 7.77
C LEU A 744 17.03 -39.89 7.16
N LEU A 745 17.01 -39.98 5.82
CA LEU A 745 16.74 -41.20 5.12
C LEU A 745 17.89 -42.21 5.25
N ARG A 746 19.12 -41.75 5.38
CA ARG A 746 20.25 -42.63 5.68
C ARG A 746 20.10 -43.26 7.07
N GLN A 747 19.77 -42.46 8.07
CA GLN A 747 19.54 -42.94 9.44
C GLN A 747 18.32 -43.87 9.49
N TYR A 748 17.28 -43.57 8.70
CA TYR A 748 16.15 -44.48 8.56
C TYR A 748 16.54 -45.88 8.03
N LEU A 749 17.42 -45.94 7.02
CA LEU A 749 17.93 -47.20 6.48
C LEU A 749 18.75 -48.00 7.52
N ASP A 750 19.58 -47.29 8.29
CA ASP A 750 20.35 -47.95 9.38
C ASP A 750 19.42 -48.54 10.44
N TRP A 751 18.36 -47.81 10.81
CA TRP A 751 17.30 -48.28 11.70
C TRP A 751 16.55 -49.47 11.09
N GLN A 752 16.14 -49.40 9.82
CA GLN A 752 15.39 -50.45 9.13
C GLN A 752 16.21 -51.74 9.08
N ILE A 753 17.47 -51.70 8.72
CA ILE A 753 18.33 -52.90 8.67
C ILE A 753 18.48 -53.54 10.07
N GLN A 754 18.57 -52.71 11.10
CA GLN A 754 18.66 -53.20 12.47
C GLN A 754 17.33 -53.86 12.90
N TRP A 755 16.20 -53.28 12.54
CA TRP A 755 14.88 -53.74 12.80
C TRP A 755 14.60 -55.12 12.16
N GLU A 756 15.01 -55.26 10.90
CA GLU A 756 14.92 -56.56 10.20
C GLU A 756 15.85 -57.61 10.81
N LYS A 757 17.05 -57.24 11.28
CA LYS A 757 17.96 -58.17 11.99
C LYS A 757 17.36 -58.69 13.32
N GLU A 758 16.43 -57.93 13.92
CA GLU A 758 15.70 -58.33 15.12
C GLU A 758 14.53 -59.30 14.77
N GLY A 759 14.35 -59.62 13.50
CA GLY A 759 13.42 -60.60 13.00
C GLY A 759 12.04 -60.04 12.61
N TRP A 760 11.94 -58.73 12.37
CA TRP A 760 10.73 -58.06 11.89
C TRP A 760 10.75 -57.97 10.37
N ASP A 761 9.68 -58.52 9.73
CA ASP A 761 9.48 -58.49 8.28
C ASP A 761 8.31 -57.54 7.96
N ILE A 762 8.42 -56.77 6.88
CA ILE A 762 7.34 -55.88 6.42
C ILE A 762 6.29 -56.75 5.71
N ILE A 763 5.07 -56.70 6.18
CA ILE A 763 3.92 -57.44 5.59
C ILE A 763 3.12 -56.54 4.66
N ASP A 764 2.77 -55.31 5.13
CA ASP A 764 1.95 -54.38 4.38
C ASP A 764 2.44 -52.93 4.60
N THR A 765 2.27 -52.11 3.56
CA THR A 765 2.48 -50.64 3.62
C THR A 765 1.24 -49.95 3.09
N GLU A 766 0.86 -48.82 3.73
CA GLU A 766 -0.31 -47.99 3.36
C GLU A 766 -1.60 -48.81 3.19
N LYS A 767 -1.85 -49.73 4.13
CA LYS A 767 -2.98 -50.70 4.08
C LYS A 767 -4.30 -50.05 4.51
N ASP A 768 -5.30 -50.11 3.65
CA ASP A 768 -6.68 -49.75 4.00
C ASP A 768 -7.33 -50.84 4.86
N CYS A 769 -7.79 -50.46 6.06
CA CYS A 769 -8.45 -51.33 7.02
C CYS A 769 -9.83 -50.78 7.35
N GLU A 770 -10.83 -51.69 7.50
CA GLU A 770 -12.22 -51.37 7.81
C GLU A 770 -12.80 -52.37 8.82
N ARG A 771 -13.57 -51.86 9.79
CA ARG A 771 -14.29 -52.67 10.77
C ARG A 771 -15.68 -52.09 11.00
N THR A 772 -16.73 -52.93 10.74
CA THR A 772 -18.10 -52.51 10.98
C THR A 772 -18.49 -52.74 12.45
N PHE A 773 -19.21 -51.84 13.05
CA PHE A 773 -19.83 -51.97 14.35
C PHE A 773 -21.29 -51.55 14.33
N LEU A 774 -22.07 -52.09 15.29
CA LEU A 774 -23.47 -51.75 15.50
C LEU A 774 -23.63 -50.93 16.77
N THR A 775 -24.47 -49.92 16.72
CA THR A 775 -24.93 -49.19 17.91
C THR A 775 -26.03 -49.94 18.62
N GLU A 776 -26.39 -49.54 19.83
CA GLU A 776 -27.53 -50.13 20.56
C GLU A 776 -28.88 -49.93 19.84
N GLY A 777 -29.02 -48.81 19.10
CA GLY A 777 -30.18 -48.49 18.27
C GLY A 777 -30.21 -49.23 16.93
N GLY A 778 -29.18 -50.05 16.62
CA GLY A 778 -29.11 -50.87 15.42
C GLY A 778 -28.48 -50.15 14.20
N LEU A 779 -27.88 -48.99 14.36
CA LEU A 779 -27.17 -48.29 13.31
C LEU A 779 -25.86 -49.01 12.98
N SER A 780 -25.69 -49.43 11.71
CA SER A 780 -24.44 -49.98 11.20
C SER A 780 -23.51 -48.87 10.76
N VAL A 781 -22.29 -48.85 11.29
CA VAL A 781 -21.26 -47.83 10.96
C VAL A 781 -19.95 -48.54 10.64
N ASP A 782 -19.34 -48.15 9.52
CA ASP A 782 -18.03 -48.63 9.08
C ASP A 782 -16.95 -47.71 9.64
N PHE A 783 -16.09 -48.23 10.51
CA PHE A 783 -14.91 -47.57 11.03
C PHE A 783 -13.72 -47.96 10.17
N PHE A 784 -13.05 -46.97 9.58
CA PHE A 784 -11.99 -47.23 8.60
C PHE A 784 -10.77 -46.32 8.82
N GLY A 785 -9.62 -46.80 8.39
CA GLY A 785 -8.36 -46.07 8.42
C GLY A 785 -7.33 -46.69 7.50
N ARG A 786 -6.32 -45.92 7.18
CA ARG A 786 -5.16 -46.37 6.43
C ARG A 786 -3.98 -46.46 7.36
N VAL A 787 -3.40 -47.62 7.48
CA VAL A 787 -2.25 -47.92 8.34
C VAL A 787 -0.99 -47.78 7.52
N ASP A 788 -0.04 -46.95 7.99
CA ASP A 788 1.16 -46.64 7.22
C ASP A 788 2.04 -47.87 6.96
N ARG A 789 2.17 -48.76 8.00
CA ARG A 789 2.99 -49.95 7.88
C ARG A 789 2.60 -51.00 8.90
N ILE A 790 2.66 -52.28 8.50
CA ILE A 790 2.43 -53.46 9.33
C ILE A 790 3.63 -54.38 9.17
N ASP A 791 4.28 -54.71 10.28
CA ASP A 791 5.37 -55.67 10.34
C ASP A 791 4.97 -56.91 11.17
N GLU A 792 5.57 -58.04 10.86
CA GLU A 792 5.36 -59.31 11.61
C GLU A 792 6.71 -59.92 11.99
N LYS A 793 6.73 -60.51 13.19
CA LYS A 793 7.87 -61.25 13.69
C LYS A 793 7.42 -62.59 14.20
N LEU A 794 8.10 -63.67 13.79
CA LEU A 794 7.87 -64.98 14.28
C LEU A 794 8.53 -65.19 15.65
N ALA A 795 7.78 -65.03 16.72
CA ALA A 795 8.25 -65.30 18.08
C ALA A 795 7.96 -66.76 18.51
N VAL A 796 8.63 -67.20 19.58
CA VAL A 796 8.44 -68.56 20.16
C VAL A 796 6.96 -68.83 20.54
N THR A 797 6.20 -67.80 20.85
CA THR A 797 4.78 -67.83 21.25
C THR A 797 3.80 -67.65 20.08
N GLY A 798 4.25 -67.58 18.84
CA GLY A 798 3.48 -67.31 17.62
C GLY A 798 3.79 -65.97 16.98
N PRO A 799 3.14 -65.64 15.86
CA PRO A 799 3.41 -64.37 15.17
C PRO A 799 3.02 -63.19 16.07
N GLU A 800 3.93 -62.18 16.14
CA GLU A 800 3.69 -60.88 16.73
C GLU A 800 3.59 -59.85 15.63
N THR A 801 2.54 -59.04 15.65
CA THR A 801 2.29 -57.99 14.65
C THR A 801 2.58 -56.59 15.24
N MET A 802 3.26 -55.76 14.51
CA MET A 802 3.58 -54.35 14.88
C MET A 802 2.97 -53.38 13.86
N VAL A 803 2.11 -52.52 14.34
CA VAL A 803 1.57 -51.39 13.56
C VAL A 803 2.46 -50.17 13.76
N ILE A 804 2.96 -49.62 12.68
CA ILE A 804 3.88 -48.49 12.68
C ILE A 804 3.23 -47.31 11.97
N ASP A 805 3.26 -46.16 12.63
CA ASP A 805 2.79 -44.87 12.07
C ASP A 805 3.94 -43.86 12.02
N TYR A 806 4.26 -43.33 10.86
CA TYR A 806 5.34 -42.44 10.63
C TYR A 806 4.99 -41.00 11.05
N LYS A 807 5.85 -40.34 11.82
CA LYS A 807 5.65 -38.97 12.30
C LYS A 807 6.89 -38.11 12.09
N THR A 808 6.72 -36.95 11.53
CA THR A 808 7.79 -35.93 11.41
C THR A 808 7.97 -35.08 12.69
N GLN A 809 7.44 -35.55 13.81
CA GLN A 809 7.45 -34.87 15.11
C GLN A 809 8.46 -35.55 16.02
N GLY A 810 9.15 -34.75 16.88
CA GLY A 810 10.17 -35.24 17.79
C GLY A 810 9.61 -36.17 18.89
N LYS A 811 10.44 -37.08 19.37
CA LYS A 811 10.19 -38.11 20.38
C LYS A 811 9.42 -37.62 21.61
N SER A 812 9.80 -36.45 22.16
CA SER A 812 9.16 -35.90 23.37
C SER A 812 7.66 -35.63 23.17
N ARG A 813 7.27 -35.16 21.99
CA ARG A 813 5.89 -34.90 21.62
C ARG A 813 5.12 -36.20 21.40
N LEU A 814 5.74 -37.18 20.77
CA LEU A 814 5.13 -38.50 20.55
C LEU A 814 4.92 -39.28 21.87
N LYS A 815 5.87 -39.17 22.82
CA LYS A 815 5.69 -39.71 24.18
C LYS A 815 4.48 -39.09 24.87
N LYS A 816 4.30 -37.77 24.76
CA LYS A 816 3.12 -37.11 25.30
C LYS A 816 1.84 -37.58 24.63
N MET A 817 1.82 -37.78 23.30
CA MET A 817 0.65 -38.32 22.59
C MET A 817 0.30 -39.71 23.04
N ILE A 818 1.27 -40.57 23.29
CA ILE A 818 1.05 -41.94 23.82
C ILE A 818 0.58 -41.89 25.28
N SER A 819 1.14 -41.02 26.12
CA SER A 819 0.69 -40.92 27.52
C SER A 819 -0.75 -40.41 27.68
N THR A 820 -1.29 -39.77 26.63
CA THR A 820 -2.68 -39.30 26.57
C THR A 820 -3.47 -40.04 25.49
N TYR A 821 -3.34 -41.38 25.45
CA TYR A 821 -3.99 -42.23 24.42
C TYR A 821 -5.52 -42.12 24.42
N ASP A 822 -6.14 -41.78 25.54
CA ASP A 822 -7.58 -41.52 25.63
C ASP A 822 -8.01 -40.26 24.85
N GLU A 823 -7.12 -39.31 24.71
CA GLU A 823 -7.29 -38.07 23.94
C GLU A 823 -6.76 -38.22 22.51
N ASN A 824 -5.62 -38.94 22.33
CA ASN A 824 -5.00 -39.19 21.03
C ASN A 824 -5.27 -40.62 20.57
N THR A 825 -6.34 -40.79 19.86
CA THR A 825 -6.94 -42.12 19.60
C THR A 825 -6.31 -42.89 18.42
N GLN A 826 -5.33 -42.32 17.71
CA GLN A 826 -4.85 -42.86 16.44
C GLN A 826 -4.28 -44.26 16.54
N LEU A 827 -3.33 -44.50 17.44
CA LEU A 827 -2.76 -45.86 17.60
C LEU A 827 -3.78 -46.88 18.06
N LEU A 828 -4.67 -46.55 19.04
CA LEU A 828 -5.74 -47.44 19.48
C LEU A 828 -6.72 -47.72 18.34
N SER A 829 -7.02 -46.74 17.53
CA SER A 829 -7.88 -46.94 16.36
C SER A 829 -7.26 -47.89 15.34
N TYR A 830 -5.96 -47.79 15.10
CA TYR A 830 -5.26 -48.71 14.21
C TYR A 830 -5.20 -50.11 14.78
N LEU A 831 -4.99 -50.30 16.08
CA LEU A 831 -5.11 -51.58 16.76
C LEU A 831 -6.52 -52.16 16.66
N ALA A 832 -7.55 -51.32 16.82
CA ALA A 832 -8.95 -51.74 16.70
C ALA A 832 -9.36 -52.21 15.28
N LEU A 833 -8.64 -51.75 14.26
CA LEU A 833 -8.82 -52.11 12.88
C LEU A 833 -8.12 -53.44 12.50
N GLN A 834 -7.23 -53.97 13.36
CA GLN A 834 -6.60 -55.29 13.19
C GLN A 834 -7.47 -56.38 13.82
N THR A 835 -7.48 -57.53 13.17
CA THR A 835 -8.28 -58.72 13.65
C THR A 835 -7.47 -59.70 14.45
N GLU A 836 -6.18 -59.54 14.59
CA GLU A 836 -5.25 -60.46 15.20
C GLU A 836 -5.07 -60.25 16.71
N ASN A 837 -4.73 -61.32 17.46
CA ASN A 837 -4.76 -61.31 18.94
C ASN A 837 -3.48 -60.79 19.60
N LYS A 838 -2.40 -60.56 18.85
CA LYS A 838 -1.11 -60.09 19.40
C LYS A 838 -0.56 -58.92 18.58
N VAL A 839 -1.28 -57.81 18.62
CA VAL A 839 -0.88 -56.61 17.86
C VAL A 839 -0.32 -55.55 18.83
N LYS A 840 0.81 -55.00 18.50
CA LYS A 840 1.43 -53.85 19.16
C LYS A 840 1.40 -52.67 18.21
N ALA A 841 1.52 -51.44 18.73
CA ALA A 841 1.56 -50.24 17.90
C ALA A 841 2.64 -49.30 18.39
N MET A 842 3.27 -48.59 17.44
CA MET A 842 4.26 -47.54 17.75
C MET A 842 4.21 -46.38 16.78
N TYR A 843 4.65 -45.23 17.26
CA TYR A 843 5.08 -44.11 16.40
C TYR A 843 6.54 -44.27 16.07
N LEU A 844 6.91 -44.13 14.79
CA LEU A 844 8.28 -43.94 14.36
C LEU A 844 8.52 -42.45 14.03
N SER A 845 9.33 -41.79 14.89
CA SER A 845 9.71 -40.40 14.71
C SER A 845 10.74 -40.27 13.58
N LEU A 846 10.41 -39.54 12.56
CA LEU A 846 11.29 -39.17 11.46
C LEU A 846 11.61 -37.65 11.58
N ASP A 847 12.25 -37.27 12.70
CA ASP A 847 12.69 -35.91 12.98
C ASP A 847 14.20 -35.75 12.73
N LYS A 848 14.72 -34.55 12.89
CA LYS A 848 16.04 -34.06 12.46
C LYS A 848 17.23 -34.89 12.95
N ASP A 849 17.12 -35.55 14.13
CA ASP A 849 18.30 -36.08 14.80
C ASP A 849 18.52 -37.59 14.68
N SER A 850 17.47 -38.39 14.58
CA SER A 850 17.50 -39.84 14.23
C SER A 850 16.07 -40.42 14.28
N PRO A 851 15.79 -41.53 13.55
CA PRO A 851 14.55 -42.30 13.75
C PRO A 851 14.50 -42.86 15.17
N ASP A 852 13.45 -42.49 15.89
CA ASP A 852 13.24 -42.88 17.26
C ASP A 852 11.89 -43.62 17.41
N MET A 853 11.90 -44.78 18.04
CA MET A 853 10.68 -45.54 18.32
C MET A 853 10.02 -45.07 19.61
N VAL A 854 8.71 -44.87 19.53
CA VAL A 854 7.87 -44.63 20.73
C VAL A 854 6.71 -45.58 20.70
N THR A 855 6.86 -46.70 21.43
CA THR A 855 5.92 -47.81 21.48
C THR A 855 4.83 -47.54 22.51
N LEU A 856 3.61 -47.92 22.18
CA LEU A 856 2.50 -48.02 23.15
C LEU A 856 2.72 -49.27 24.01
N GLU A 857 3.27 -49.10 25.20
CA GLU A 857 3.50 -50.17 26.18
C GLU A 857 2.28 -50.25 27.11
N VAL A 858 1.49 -51.31 26.98
CA VAL A 858 0.31 -51.55 27.82
C VAL A 858 0.17 -53.07 28.09
N ASP A 859 -0.16 -53.41 29.36
CA ASP A 859 -0.30 -54.79 29.80
C ASP A 859 -1.56 -55.49 29.23
N ASP A 860 -2.64 -54.73 28.90
CA ASP A 860 -3.88 -55.26 28.37
C ASP A 860 -4.34 -54.43 27.12
N VAL A 861 -3.74 -54.70 25.98
CA VAL A 861 -4.09 -54.07 24.71
C VAL A 861 -5.54 -54.43 24.28
N SER A 862 -5.97 -55.65 24.54
CA SER A 862 -7.30 -56.13 24.15
C SER A 862 -8.41 -55.41 24.92
N GLY A 863 -8.27 -55.25 26.21
CA GLY A 863 -9.23 -54.52 27.05
C GLY A 863 -9.30 -53.03 26.69
N MET A 864 -8.14 -52.42 26.34
CA MET A 864 -8.12 -51.01 25.86
C MET A 864 -8.81 -50.85 24.51
N VAL A 865 -8.58 -51.73 23.56
CA VAL A 865 -9.23 -51.72 22.24
C VAL A 865 -10.75 -51.86 22.40
N GLU A 866 -11.22 -52.78 23.26
CA GLU A 866 -12.66 -52.92 23.49
C GLU A 866 -13.27 -51.68 24.17
N THR A 867 -12.58 -51.11 25.16
CA THR A 867 -13.01 -49.85 25.78
C THR A 867 -13.09 -48.71 24.75
N HIS A 868 -12.10 -48.62 23.85
CA HIS A 868 -12.05 -47.65 22.77
C HIS A 868 -13.22 -47.82 21.79
N MET A 869 -13.53 -49.06 21.38
CA MET A 869 -14.64 -49.40 20.50
C MET A 869 -16.01 -49.19 21.18
N SER A 870 -16.09 -49.46 22.49
CA SER A 870 -17.30 -49.19 23.28
C SER A 870 -17.59 -47.70 23.32
N ARG A 871 -16.57 -46.88 23.59
CA ARG A 871 -16.70 -45.40 23.56
C ARG A 871 -17.18 -44.89 22.18
N LEU A 872 -16.65 -45.46 21.08
CA LEU A 872 -17.11 -45.11 19.73
C LEU A 872 -18.57 -45.46 19.50
N ARG A 873 -19.01 -46.68 19.93
CA ARG A 873 -20.42 -47.13 19.85
C ARG A 873 -21.32 -46.20 20.68
N ASP A 874 -20.94 -45.87 21.89
CA ASP A 874 -21.70 -44.97 22.78
C ASP A 874 -21.89 -43.60 22.20
N LEU A 875 -20.83 -43.04 21.59
CA LEU A 875 -20.90 -41.74 20.92
C LEU A 875 -21.88 -41.75 19.75
N PHE A 876 -21.84 -42.79 18.91
CA PHE A 876 -22.79 -42.94 17.80
C PHE A 876 -24.22 -43.23 18.29
N GLY A 877 -24.40 -43.97 19.39
CA GLY A 877 -25.68 -44.15 20.06
C GLY A 877 -26.28 -42.86 20.58
N LYS A 878 -25.45 -41.97 21.11
CA LYS A 878 -25.84 -40.61 21.51
C LYS A 878 -26.25 -39.74 20.32
N LEU A 879 -25.53 -39.82 19.21
CA LEU A 879 -25.92 -39.12 17.98
C LEU A 879 -27.27 -39.63 17.47
N GLU A 880 -27.49 -40.95 17.54
CA GLU A 880 -28.75 -41.59 17.15
C GLU A 880 -29.93 -41.18 18.04
N SER A 881 -29.69 -40.93 19.35
CA SER A 881 -30.68 -40.42 20.28
C SER A 881 -30.93 -38.89 20.15
N GLY A 882 -30.25 -38.21 19.21
CA GLY A 882 -30.42 -36.80 18.95
C GLY A 882 -29.63 -35.86 19.89
N GLU A 883 -28.59 -36.40 20.57
CA GLU A 883 -27.70 -35.55 21.39
C GLU A 883 -27.07 -34.45 20.54
N VAL A 884 -26.96 -33.25 21.09
CA VAL A 884 -26.44 -32.10 20.40
C VAL A 884 -24.92 -32.13 20.27
N LEU A 885 -24.40 -31.59 19.18
CA LEU A 885 -23.00 -31.41 18.86
C LEU A 885 -22.54 -29.97 19.21
N PRO A 886 -22.04 -29.74 20.44
CA PRO A 886 -21.67 -28.39 20.88
C PRO A 886 -20.31 -27.96 20.35
N ALA A 887 -20.08 -26.62 20.28
CA ALA A 887 -18.80 -26.04 19.91
C ALA A 887 -17.87 -25.91 21.14
N ASN A 888 -17.67 -26.96 21.86
CA ASN A 888 -16.94 -27.03 23.14
C ASN A 888 -15.48 -27.55 23.01
N GLY A 889 -14.88 -27.43 21.84
CA GLY A 889 -13.56 -28.01 21.56
C GLY A 889 -12.48 -27.65 22.56
N VAL A 890 -11.51 -28.58 22.72
CA VAL A 890 -10.34 -28.43 23.59
C VAL A 890 -9.43 -27.31 23.08
N PRO A 891 -8.75 -26.56 23.97
CA PRO A 891 -7.94 -25.39 23.57
C PRO A 891 -6.85 -25.69 22.56
N SER A 892 -6.21 -26.88 22.64
CA SER A 892 -5.19 -27.33 21.69
C SER A 892 -5.71 -27.46 20.28
N SER A 893 -6.90 -28.02 20.11
CA SER A 893 -7.56 -28.20 18.81
C SER A 893 -8.15 -26.89 18.28
N CYS A 894 -8.64 -26.01 19.18
CA CYS A 894 -9.12 -24.68 18.79
C CYS A 894 -8.04 -23.77 18.22
N LYS A 895 -6.78 -23.91 18.66
CA LYS A 895 -5.66 -23.05 18.20
C LYS A 895 -5.49 -23.07 16.68
N TYR A 896 -5.64 -24.22 16.05
CA TYR A 896 -5.44 -24.44 14.61
C TYR A 896 -6.74 -24.86 13.89
N CYS A 897 -7.88 -24.49 14.46
CA CYS A 897 -9.18 -24.90 13.93
C CYS A 897 -9.56 -24.05 12.71
N ASP A 898 -9.88 -24.71 11.59
CA ASP A 898 -10.37 -24.10 10.36
C ASP A 898 -11.87 -23.70 10.42
N VAL A 899 -12.58 -24.12 11.47
CA VAL A 899 -14.00 -23.84 11.68
C VAL A 899 -14.27 -22.62 12.57
N LYS A 900 -13.24 -21.86 12.95
CA LYS A 900 -13.36 -20.71 13.85
C LYS A 900 -14.38 -19.66 13.38
N GLY A 901 -14.45 -19.40 12.08
CA GLY A 901 -15.38 -18.43 11.49
C GLY A 901 -16.86 -18.79 11.70
N SER A 902 -17.20 -20.09 11.69
CA SER A 902 -18.57 -20.58 11.93
C SER A 902 -18.86 -20.77 13.43
N CYS A 903 -17.90 -21.29 14.18
CA CYS A 903 -18.00 -21.53 15.62
C CYS A 903 -18.06 -20.23 16.43
N ARG A 904 -17.29 -19.20 16.04
CA ARG A 904 -17.20 -17.89 16.70
C ARG A 904 -16.89 -17.93 18.21
N LYS A 905 -16.29 -19.02 18.70
CA LYS A 905 -15.97 -19.21 20.11
C LYS A 905 -15.15 -18.05 20.67
N ASP A 906 -14.20 -17.51 19.91
CA ASP A 906 -13.35 -16.40 20.33
C ASP A 906 -14.07 -15.04 20.36
N TYR A 907 -15.30 -14.94 19.81
CA TYR A 907 -16.06 -13.70 19.69
C TYR A 907 -17.39 -13.71 20.48
N SER A 908 -17.83 -14.87 20.96
CA SER A 908 -19.16 -15.03 21.55
C SER A 908 -19.18 -15.05 23.08
N TRP A 909 -18.05 -14.84 23.74
CA TRP A 909 -17.94 -15.06 25.18
C TRP A 909 -18.15 -13.82 26.00
N LEU A 910 -19.06 -13.89 26.95
CA LEU A 910 -19.04 -13.05 28.15
C LEU A 910 -17.78 -13.41 28.97
N PRO A 911 -17.06 -12.43 29.49
CA PRO A 911 -16.02 -12.74 30.49
C PRO A 911 -16.67 -13.49 31.66
N LYS A 912 -16.09 -14.66 32.00
CA LYS A 912 -16.49 -15.41 33.19
C LYS A 912 -16.21 -14.61 34.45
#